data_618490c5fd444bb5a4c1a4f40fb06da1
#
_entry.id   618490c5fd444bb5a4c1a4f40fb06da1
#
_cell.length_a   1.000
_cell.length_b   1.000
_cell.length_c   1.000
_cell.angle_alpha   90.00
_cell.angle_beta   90.00
_cell.angle_gamma   90.00
#
_symmetry.space_group_name_H-M   'P 1'
#
loop_
_entity.id
_entity.type
_entity.pdbx_description
1 polymer ?
#
loop_
_entity_poly.entity_id
_entity_poly.type
_entity_poly.pdbx_seq_one_letter_code
_entity_poly.pdbx_strand_id
1 'polypeptide(L)'
;CEGLGGFRSAPGSNTDRCFTQFGQFDNLIEPEERFQAFLDTEFDVADNASLRLTGLYSFTNTRVTSSPSYLPTLPPSTNAAFGNGSLFVIPGYAPALRDYCALYGAQAGCSRSASGALDSAVALPVLFRPFLLGGNPLFESRSNDRGSAVSKRETEAMRFTADLHIEVSSNIDFTTGFTFSEYHRDYDGTDTFGDLLQNAMAGFGGPNCAYASTASRAGLTPAQLAGLAGTNGCTFFNPFSTAIPANAVTGILNPNFAGTRNPAGFNLSPGAGLINDLATIDLFFRTPNTQVRTQQYVGDVALSGRTGIRLWADRDIGFAVGGQYRKNTFQTLLNNDANIAVTPCPGTPLNPNATCNPQTGALGFLGTNPERTADADVYALFAELQIPIIDAINLQLSARYEDYRGNVGSTFDPQARLKIELTDWLGIRGGVGTSFRGPPPQNLSGSGVSLQVIGTGFRAVEIFGNPNLRPESATTYNGGILIDRGPFNASLDYWRYDLKGPIESEPVSGLANALFGASGTANCGNPAFAALQSRFTFNAAGCGINNVSRLRTQVFNSADVKTSGLDFTASYRGELGPVELTVGGAATYVIDYDIKDLFVEGILVQPAFDAVGKLNFQTTAYPIPQWRGNWYVQGDTGPHSLRLQFNYVDGYTDQRGPAIFGPNAGALAGASVTRGKEIGSWRTFDATYRLALDTGTTFTLAAVNIFNRDPPFARLDPNYDSFTASPLGFTLKAAVSQAF
;
A
#
# COMPACT_ATOMS: atom_id res chain seq x y z
N CYS A 1 17.91 16.69 21.30
CA CYS A 1 17.40 16.29 19.98
C CYS A 1 18.54 16.22 18.98
N GLU A 2 19.22 17.34 18.72
CA GLU A 2 20.33 17.41 17.73
C GLU A 2 21.50 16.51 18.12
N GLY A 3 21.83 16.44 19.44
CA GLY A 3 22.83 15.52 19.94
C GLY A 3 22.47 14.02 19.83
N LEU A 4 21.25 13.70 19.44
CA LEU A 4 20.78 12.35 19.15
C LEU A 4 20.56 12.12 17.64
N GLY A 5 21.09 13.02 16.80
CA GLY A 5 20.94 12.93 15.34
C GLY A 5 19.58 13.37 14.81
N GLY A 6 18.74 13.95 15.66
CA GLY A 6 17.43 14.47 15.27
C GLY A 6 17.45 15.97 14.96
N PHE A 7 16.29 16.51 14.63
CA PHE A 7 16.06 17.94 14.44
C PHE A 7 14.81 18.40 15.19
N ARG A 8 14.86 19.65 15.68
CA ARG A 8 13.76 20.24 16.46
C ARG A 8 12.73 20.86 15.54
N SER A 9 11.46 20.66 15.88
CA SER A 9 10.34 21.19 15.09
C SER A 9 10.07 22.67 15.30
N ALA A 10 10.20 23.15 16.53
CA ALA A 10 9.89 24.51 16.92
C ALA A 10 10.73 24.90 18.14
N PRO A 11 12.06 25.16 17.99
CA PRO A 11 12.96 25.46 19.10
C PRO A 11 12.44 26.59 20.00
N GLY A 12 12.32 26.31 21.31
CA GLY A 12 11.81 27.26 22.29
C GLY A 12 10.29 27.29 22.47
N SER A 13 9.54 26.49 21.75
CA SER A 13 8.09 26.35 21.91
C SER A 13 7.71 25.18 22.80
N ASN A 14 6.56 25.30 23.53
CA ASN A 14 5.98 24.18 24.28
C ASN A 14 5.50 23.01 23.41
N THR A 15 5.41 23.22 22.10
CA THR A 15 5.05 22.21 21.10
C THR A 15 6.26 21.63 20.39
N ASP A 16 7.46 21.98 20.83
CA ASP A 16 8.70 21.49 20.23
C ASP A 16 8.81 19.96 20.34
N ARG A 17 9.17 19.33 19.24
CA ARG A 17 9.34 17.88 19.12
C ARG A 17 10.68 17.59 18.48
N CYS A 18 11.22 16.44 18.80
CA CYS A 18 12.42 15.91 18.16
C CYS A 18 12.02 14.94 17.04
N PHE A 19 12.44 15.22 15.86
CA PHE A 19 12.19 14.40 14.66
C PHE A 19 13.47 13.81 14.13
N THR A 20 13.36 12.69 13.43
CA THR A 20 14.44 12.10 12.66
C THR A 20 14.00 11.87 11.22
N GLN A 21 14.96 11.85 10.31
CA GLN A 21 14.70 11.57 8.90
C GLN A 21 14.68 10.06 8.66
N PHE A 22 13.50 9.49 8.46
CA PHE A 22 13.32 8.05 8.28
C PHE A 22 13.87 7.56 6.94
N GLY A 23 13.71 8.34 5.87
CA GLY A 23 14.15 7.97 4.52
C GLY A 23 15.64 7.67 4.38
N GLN A 24 16.47 8.02 5.37
CA GLN A 24 17.88 7.62 5.39
C GLN A 24 18.09 6.10 5.57
N PHE A 25 17.06 5.39 6.03
CA PHE A 25 17.08 3.94 6.25
C PHE A 25 16.47 3.16 5.09
N ASP A 26 15.76 3.83 4.20
CA ASP A 26 15.05 3.19 3.09
C ASP A 26 15.94 3.10 1.85
N ASN A 27 15.72 2.10 1.03
CA ASN A 27 16.28 2.00 -0.32
C ASN A 27 15.31 2.60 -1.33
N LEU A 28 15.84 3.19 -2.42
CA LEU A 28 15.03 3.59 -3.57
C LEU A 28 14.63 2.38 -4.43
N ILE A 29 15.49 1.36 -4.46
CA ILE A 29 15.26 0.09 -5.15
C ILE A 29 15.63 -1.00 -4.19
N GLU A 30 14.68 -1.88 -3.91
CA GLU A 30 14.90 -3.04 -3.06
C GLU A 30 15.53 -4.18 -3.86
N PRO A 31 16.44 -4.99 -3.26
CA PRO A 31 16.90 -6.21 -3.87
C PRO A 31 15.73 -7.16 -4.12
N GLU A 32 15.61 -7.61 -5.35
CA GLU A 32 14.54 -8.52 -5.76
C GLU A 32 15.13 -9.67 -6.59
N GLU A 33 14.73 -10.89 -6.27
CA GLU A 33 14.96 -12.08 -7.07
C GLU A 33 13.63 -12.55 -7.64
N ARG A 34 13.59 -12.80 -8.95
CA ARG A 34 12.39 -13.26 -9.63
C ARG A 34 12.67 -14.46 -10.52
N PHE A 35 11.81 -15.45 -10.43
CA PHE A 35 11.79 -16.59 -11.33
C PHE A 35 10.38 -16.75 -11.92
N GLN A 36 10.28 -17.02 -13.21
CA GLN A 36 9.04 -17.32 -13.89
C GLN A 36 9.24 -18.49 -14.85
N ALA A 37 8.25 -19.38 -14.88
CA ALA A 37 8.18 -20.48 -15.82
C ALA A 37 6.79 -20.51 -16.46
N PHE A 38 6.75 -20.74 -17.76
CA PHE A 38 5.51 -20.85 -18.52
C PHE A 38 5.58 -22.09 -19.40
N LEU A 39 4.52 -22.86 -19.40
CA LEU A 39 4.30 -24.01 -20.27
C LEU A 39 2.99 -23.81 -21.01
N ASP A 40 2.99 -24.03 -22.31
CA ASP A 40 1.79 -24.06 -23.16
C ASP A 40 1.98 -25.20 -24.16
N THR A 41 1.04 -26.12 -24.18
CA THR A 41 1.09 -27.29 -25.04
C THR A 41 -0.32 -27.69 -25.47
N GLU A 42 -0.46 -28.14 -26.72
CA GLU A 42 -1.71 -28.58 -27.30
C GLU A 42 -1.53 -29.97 -27.87
N PHE A 43 -2.52 -30.82 -27.66
CA PHE A 43 -2.56 -32.21 -28.11
C PHE A 43 -3.85 -32.45 -28.89
N ASP A 44 -3.77 -32.99 -30.09
CA ASP A 44 -4.91 -33.53 -30.79
C ASP A 44 -5.30 -34.86 -30.14
N VAL A 45 -6.41 -34.86 -29.38
CA VAL A 45 -6.93 -36.07 -28.72
C VAL A 45 -7.86 -36.89 -29.60
N ALA A 46 -8.40 -36.25 -30.64
CA ALA A 46 -9.17 -36.86 -31.71
C ALA A 46 -9.11 -35.96 -32.98
N ASP A 47 -9.59 -36.45 -34.13
CA ASP A 47 -9.61 -35.68 -35.39
C ASP A 47 -10.38 -34.34 -35.28
N ASN A 48 -11.31 -34.26 -34.34
CA ASN A 48 -12.15 -33.10 -34.12
C ASN A 48 -12.02 -32.55 -32.69
N ALA A 49 -10.97 -32.93 -31.93
CA ALA A 49 -10.81 -32.48 -30.56
C ALA A 49 -9.35 -32.24 -30.17
N SER A 50 -9.08 -31.08 -29.57
CA SER A 50 -7.77 -30.74 -29.02
C SER A 50 -7.86 -30.44 -27.51
N LEU A 51 -6.81 -30.80 -26.76
CA LEU A 51 -6.61 -30.51 -25.36
C LEU A 51 -5.42 -29.58 -25.22
N ARG A 52 -5.65 -28.37 -24.71
CA ARG A 52 -4.61 -27.41 -24.40
C ARG A 52 -4.34 -27.38 -22.89
N LEU A 53 -3.07 -27.54 -22.53
CA LEU A 53 -2.62 -27.43 -21.16
C LEU A 53 -1.71 -26.21 -21.04
N THR A 54 -2.03 -25.31 -20.10
CA THR A 54 -1.16 -24.18 -19.76
C THR A 54 -0.75 -24.22 -18.31
N GLY A 55 0.51 -23.91 -18.04
CA GLY A 55 1.06 -23.80 -16.69
C GLY A 55 1.84 -22.49 -16.54
N LEU A 56 1.61 -21.77 -15.47
CA LEU A 56 2.37 -20.60 -15.08
C LEU A 56 2.82 -20.76 -13.63
N TYR A 57 4.10 -20.53 -13.39
CA TYR A 57 4.65 -20.39 -12.06
C TYR A 57 5.47 -19.09 -11.98
N SER A 58 5.30 -18.33 -10.93
CA SER A 58 6.06 -17.12 -10.65
C SER A 58 6.46 -17.10 -9.18
N PHE A 59 7.72 -16.84 -8.93
CA PHE A 59 8.29 -16.62 -7.61
C PHE A 59 8.98 -15.27 -7.58
N THR A 60 8.76 -14.51 -6.51
CA THR A 60 9.44 -13.23 -6.25
C THR A 60 9.85 -13.18 -4.79
N ASN A 61 11.11 -12.88 -4.52
CA ASN A 61 11.65 -12.65 -3.19
C ASN A 61 12.22 -11.23 -3.13
N THR A 62 11.65 -10.40 -2.28
CA THR A 62 12.06 -9.01 -2.10
C THR A 62 12.50 -8.79 -0.65
N ARG A 63 13.63 -8.12 -0.45
CA ARG A 63 14.10 -7.69 0.87
C ARG A 63 13.84 -6.20 1.01
N VAL A 64 12.84 -5.84 1.81
CA VAL A 64 12.45 -4.45 2.03
C VAL A 64 13.23 -3.87 3.20
N THR A 65 13.96 -2.81 2.94
CA THR A 65 14.77 -2.10 3.93
C THR A 65 14.01 -0.85 4.40
N SER A 66 13.86 -0.70 5.71
CA SER A 66 13.11 0.41 6.30
C SER A 66 13.72 0.88 7.63
N SER A 67 13.26 2.02 8.13
CA SER A 67 13.60 2.41 9.49
C SER A 67 13.03 1.40 10.49
N PRO A 68 13.76 1.08 11.58
CA PRO A 68 13.27 0.15 12.59
C PRO A 68 11.94 0.61 13.17
N SER A 69 10.99 -0.31 13.29
CA SER A 69 9.69 -0.04 13.91
C SER A 69 9.80 0.00 15.42
N TYR A 70 9.01 0.87 16.03
CA TYR A 70 8.79 0.90 17.47
C TYR A 70 7.43 1.53 17.75
N LEU A 71 6.96 1.31 18.96
CA LEU A 71 5.69 1.86 19.38
C LEU A 71 5.76 3.36 19.59
N PRO A 72 4.82 4.11 19.03
CA PRO A 72 4.57 5.47 19.42
C PRO A 72 4.01 5.56 20.85
N THR A 73 3.30 4.56 21.31
CA THR A 73 2.67 4.52 22.63
C THR A 73 2.72 3.12 23.20
N LEU A 74 2.93 3.01 24.50
CA LEU A 74 2.90 1.74 25.19
C LEU A 74 1.46 1.26 25.35
N PRO A 75 1.06 0.11 24.82
CA PRO A 75 -0.18 -0.52 25.22
C PRO A 75 -0.04 -1.16 26.62
N PRO A 76 -1.10 -1.12 27.42
CA PRO A 76 -2.35 -0.38 27.24
C PRO A 76 -2.21 1.09 27.61
N SER A 77 -3.03 1.93 26.99
CA SER A 77 -3.00 3.39 27.13
C SER A 77 -3.56 3.92 28.45
N THR A 78 -3.14 3.43 29.59
CA THR A 78 -3.81 3.73 30.86
C THR A 78 -2.95 4.40 31.93
N ASN A 79 -1.74 4.86 31.57
CA ASN A 79 -0.92 5.55 32.57
C ASN A 79 -1.35 7.02 32.74
N ALA A 80 -2.35 7.27 33.60
CA ALA A 80 -2.87 8.59 33.91
C ALA A 80 -1.82 9.55 34.50
N ALA A 81 -0.69 9.04 35.00
CA ALA A 81 0.36 9.87 35.60
C ALA A 81 1.09 10.79 34.62
N PHE A 82 1.01 10.46 33.31
CA PHE A 82 1.69 11.23 32.25
C PHE A 82 0.72 11.91 31.27
N GLY A 83 -0.54 12.03 31.61
CA GLY A 83 -1.56 12.77 30.85
C GLY A 83 -2.01 12.12 29.54
N ASN A 84 -1.19 11.31 28.89
CA ASN A 84 -1.48 10.61 27.63
C ASN A 84 -1.33 9.08 27.73
N GLY A 85 -1.29 8.52 28.90
CA GLY A 85 -1.52 7.13 29.24
C GLY A 85 -0.67 6.03 28.60
N SER A 86 0.19 6.33 27.66
CA SER A 86 0.81 5.29 26.81
C SER A 86 2.22 5.64 26.34
N LEU A 87 2.97 6.43 27.10
CA LEU A 87 4.37 6.70 26.78
C LEU A 87 5.29 5.67 27.44
N PHE A 88 6.39 5.34 26.77
CA PHE A 88 7.47 4.61 27.39
C PHE A 88 8.11 5.43 28.50
N VAL A 89 8.44 4.80 29.60
CA VAL A 89 8.99 5.47 30.78
C VAL A 89 10.33 4.85 31.15
N ILE A 90 11.35 5.71 31.32
CA ILE A 90 12.65 5.31 31.84
C ILE A 90 12.66 5.66 33.32
N PRO A 91 12.76 4.68 34.24
CA PRO A 91 12.80 4.93 35.65
C PRO A 91 14.04 5.75 36.07
N GLY A 92 13.91 6.56 37.11
CA GLY A 92 15.00 7.39 37.62
C GLY A 92 16.24 6.60 38.10
N TYR A 93 16.06 5.31 38.42
CA TYR A 93 17.15 4.44 38.83
C TYR A 93 17.91 3.83 37.62
N ALA A 94 17.40 3.95 36.39
CA ALA A 94 18.05 3.38 35.21
C ALA A 94 19.39 4.08 34.92
N PRO A 95 20.49 3.34 34.73
CA PRO A 95 21.82 3.90 34.46
C PRO A 95 21.82 4.85 33.26
N ALA A 96 21.13 4.47 32.16
CA ALA A 96 21.05 5.26 30.94
C ALA A 96 20.41 6.66 31.17
N LEU A 97 19.38 6.77 32.01
CA LEU A 97 18.78 8.06 32.38
C LEU A 97 19.71 8.89 33.20
N ARG A 98 20.38 8.30 34.20
CA ARG A 98 21.36 8.97 35.05
C ARG A 98 22.48 9.57 34.20
N ASP A 99 23.05 8.81 33.28
CA ASP A 99 24.15 9.22 32.42
C ASP A 99 23.71 10.32 31.44
N TYR A 100 22.52 10.17 30.85
CA TYR A 100 21.90 11.18 29.98
C TYR A 100 21.67 12.51 30.73
N CYS A 101 21.13 12.45 31.94
CA CYS A 101 20.89 13.62 32.75
C CYS A 101 22.19 14.28 33.25
N ALA A 102 23.26 13.53 33.46
CA ALA A 102 24.58 14.05 33.76
C ALA A 102 25.17 14.86 32.60
N LEU A 103 24.93 14.43 31.37
CA LEU A 103 25.42 15.12 30.16
C LEU A 103 24.61 16.36 29.82
N TYR A 104 23.28 16.30 29.90
CA TYR A 104 22.39 17.32 29.38
C TYR A 104 21.64 18.16 30.43
N GLY A 105 21.68 17.75 31.70
CA GLY A 105 21.15 18.50 32.84
C GLY A 105 19.68 18.91 32.72
N ALA A 106 19.38 20.11 33.18
CA ALA A 106 18.02 20.65 33.18
C ALA A 106 17.41 20.83 31.78
N GLN A 107 18.24 21.00 30.74
CA GLN A 107 17.79 21.13 29.37
C GLN A 107 17.15 19.83 28.85
N ALA A 108 17.47 18.69 29.43
CA ALA A 108 16.92 17.38 29.08
C ALA A 108 15.61 17.04 29.81
N GLY A 109 15.06 17.97 30.58
CA GLY A 109 13.89 17.73 31.44
C GLY A 109 14.19 16.87 32.67
N CYS A 110 15.46 16.69 33.02
CA CYS A 110 15.88 15.95 34.19
C CYS A 110 15.62 16.79 35.47
N SER A 111 14.54 16.51 36.16
CA SER A 111 14.27 17.07 37.50
C SER A 111 14.91 16.22 38.59
N ARG A 112 15.35 16.87 39.64
CA ARG A 112 15.90 16.21 40.84
C ARG A 112 15.02 16.54 42.04
N SER A 113 14.77 15.54 42.86
CA SER A 113 14.14 15.74 44.17
C SER A 113 15.02 16.61 45.08
N ALA A 114 14.45 17.11 46.17
CA ALA A 114 15.19 17.83 47.18
C ALA A 114 16.36 17.04 47.81
N SER A 115 16.33 15.71 47.71
CA SER A 115 17.42 14.81 48.13
C SER A 115 18.50 14.64 47.06
N GLY A 116 18.40 15.29 45.90
CA GLY A 116 19.33 15.16 44.79
C GLY A 116 19.14 13.90 43.92
N ALA A 117 18.22 13.02 44.29
CA ALA A 117 17.86 11.87 43.44
C ALA A 117 17.09 12.35 42.21
N LEU A 118 17.30 11.68 41.04
CA LEU A 118 16.49 11.92 39.86
C LEU A 118 15.04 11.58 40.15
N ASP A 119 14.14 12.51 39.88
CA ASP A 119 12.72 12.26 39.97
C ASP A 119 12.30 11.19 38.95
N SER A 120 11.29 10.51 39.33
CA SER A 120 10.97 9.14 39.12
C SER A 120 10.86 8.65 37.70
N ALA A 121 10.87 9.45 36.63
CA ALA A 121 10.80 8.91 35.28
C ALA A 121 10.83 10.00 34.18
N VAL A 122 11.51 9.74 33.09
CA VAL A 122 11.38 10.49 31.83
C VAL A 122 10.51 9.71 30.86
N ALA A 123 9.43 10.32 30.39
CA ALA A 123 8.64 9.79 29.32
C ALA A 123 9.40 9.96 27.99
N LEU A 124 9.67 8.88 27.29
CA LEU A 124 10.24 8.96 25.96
C LEU A 124 9.18 9.39 24.96
N PRO A 125 9.36 10.55 24.31
CA PRO A 125 8.55 10.84 23.15
C PRO A 125 8.93 9.88 22.04
N VAL A 126 8.00 9.32 21.52
CA VAL A 126 7.64 8.46 20.44
C VAL A 126 8.57 8.30 19.22
N LEU A 127 9.54 9.12 18.94
CA LEU A 127 10.05 9.25 17.57
C LEU A 127 11.52 8.88 17.38
N PHE A 128 12.11 8.15 18.32
CA PHE A 128 13.51 7.68 18.21
C PHE A 128 13.63 6.24 17.69
N ARG A 129 13.14 5.98 16.46
CA ARG A 129 13.30 4.68 15.83
C ARG A 129 14.75 4.20 15.75
N PRO A 130 15.73 5.02 15.39
CA PRO A 130 17.12 4.59 15.25
C PRO A 130 17.79 4.10 16.52
N PHE A 131 17.32 4.46 17.70
CA PHE A 131 17.97 4.05 18.94
C PHE A 131 17.90 2.55 19.20
N LEU A 132 16.89 1.86 18.67
CA LEU A 132 16.75 0.42 18.82
C LEU A 132 17.95 -0.34 18.26
N LEU A 133 18.62 0.22 17.26
CA LEU A 133 19.67 -0.44 16.50
C LEU A 133 21.07 0.02 16.89
N GLY A 134 21.15 0.95 17.84
CA GLY A 134 22.42 1.53 18.22
C GLY A 134 23.48 0.49 18.59
N GLY A 135 24.52 0.39 17.76
CA GLY A 135 25.65 -0.49 17.99
C GLY A 135 25.38 -1.99 17.95
N ASN A 136 24.28 -2.41 17.34
CA ASN A 136 23.90 -3.83 17.28
C ASN A 136 24.39 -4.49 15.98
N PRO A 137 25.44 -5.35 16.02
CA PRO A 137 25.96 -6.03 14.82
C PRO A 137 24.93 -6.94 14.13
N LEU A 138 23.92 -7.44 14.86
CA LEU A 138 22.86 -8.28 14.27
C LEU A 138 22.05 -7.48 13.25
N PHE A 139 21.70 -6.23 13.57
CA PHE A 139 20.97 -5.38 12.63
C PHE A 139 21.88 -4.82 11.53
N GLU A 140 23.14 -4.54 11.84
CA GLU A 140 24.12 -4.16 10.83
C GLU A 140 24.34 -5.28 9.81
N SER A 141 24.29 -6.55 10.23
CA SER A 141 24.41 -7.70 9.33
C SER A 141 23.12 -8.01 8.54
N ARG A 142 21.96 -7.65 9.08
CA ARG A 142 20.65 -7.82 8.40
C ARG A 142 20.30 -6.63 7.51
N SER A 143 20.90 -5.50 7.73
CA SER A 143 20.69 -4.27 7.00
C SER A 143 21.84 -4.03 6.02
N ASN A 144 21.69 -3.05 5.17
CA ASN A 144 22.73 -2.56 4.27
C ASN A 144 23.77 -1.67 4.98
N ASP A 145 24.13 -1.99 6.21
CA ASP A 145 25.11 -1.29 7.05
C ASP A 145 24.69 0.08 7.59
N ARG A 146 23.41 0.43 7.48
CA ARG A 146 22.86 1.71 7.94
C ARG A 146 22.08 1.59 9.24
N GLY A 147 21.99 0.39 9.82
CA GLY A 147 21.13 0.14 10.99
C GLY A 147 19.65 0.02 10.65
N SER A 148 19.30 -0.25 9.39
CA SER A 148 17.93 -0.42 8.94
C SER A 148 17.34 -1.76 9.39
N ALA A 149 16.03 -1.81 9.57
CA ALA A 149 15.29 -3.06 9.66
C ALA A 149 15.12 -3.66 8.27
N VAL A 150 15.22 -4.99 8.17
CA VAL A 150 15.02 -5.71 6.91
C VAL A 150 13.85 -6.68 7.07
N SER A 151 12.85 -6.49 6.24
CA SER A 151 11.70 -7.37 6.09
C SER A 151 11.86 -8.22 4.84
N LYS A 152 11.38 -9.47 4.88
CA LYS A 152 11.38 -10.36 3.73
C LYS A 152 9.96 -10.50 3.21
N ARG A 153 9.80 -10.44 1.91
CA ARG A 153 8.53 -10.69 1.24
C ARG A 153 8.75 -11.71 0.13
N GLU A 154 8.20 -12.89 0.33
CA GLU A 154 8.13 -13.92 -0.69
C GLU A 154 6.72 -13.98 -1.26
N THR A 155 6.63 -14.08 -2.57
CA THR A 155 5.37 -14.19 -3.29
C THR A 155 5.50 -15.30 -4.30
N GLU A 156 4.58 -16.26 -4.23
CA GLU A 156 4.43 -17.34 -5.20
C GLU A 156 3.07 -17.23 -5.85
N ALA A 157 3.04 -17.39 -7.16
CA ALA A 157 1.80 -17.48 -7.91
C ALA A 157 1.89 -18.65 -8.89
N MET A 158 0.87 -19.49 -8.91
CA MET A 158 0.74 -20.56 -9.88
C MET A 158 -0.64 -20.56 -10.52
N ARG A 159 -0.67 -20.94 -11.78
CA ARG A 159 -1.91 -21.18 -12.52
C ARG A 159 -1.72 -22.40 -13.39
N PHE A 160 -2.69 -23.28 -13.37
CA PHE A 160 -2.82 -24.40 -14.26
C PHE A 160 -4.18 -24.32 -14.96
N THR A 161 -4.20 -24.53 -16.28
CA THR A 161 -5.43 -24.55 -17.06
C THR A 161 -5.41 -25.78 -17.97
N ALA A 162 -6.55 -26.45 -18.08
CA ALA A 162 -6.80 -27.53 -19.02
C ALA A 162 -8.08 -27.19 -19.80
N ASP A 163 -7.94 -26.95 -21.09
CA ASP A 163 -9.03 -26.58 -21.97
C ASP A 163 -9.22 -27.66 -23.05
N LEU A 164 -10.39 -28.24 -23.10
CA LEU A 164 -10.80 -29.19 -24.17
C LEU A 164 -11.67 -28.43 -25.16
N HIS A 165 -11.25 -28.45 -26.39
CA HIS A 165 -12.00 -27.94 -27.55
C HIS A 165 -12.46 -29.10 -28.40
N ILE A 166 -13.73 -29.12 -28.79
CA ILE A 166 -14.34 -30.15 -29.65
C ILE A 166 -15.12 -29.47 -30.78
N GLU A 167 -14.75 -29.74 -32.03
CA GLU A 167 -15.54 -29.38 -33.18
C GLU A 167 -16.72 -30.36 -33.29
N VAL A 168 -17.90 -29.95 -32.81
CA VAL A 168 -19.12 -30.78 -32.83
C VAL A 168 -19.63 -30.92 -34.26
N SER A 169 -19.50 -29.88 -35.07
CA SER A 169 -19.77 -29.83 -36.47
C SER A 169 -18.98 -28.71 -37.14
N SER A 170 -19.00 -28.59 -38.46
CA SER A 170 -18.33 -27.52 -39.21
C SER A 170 -18.74 -26.09 -38.78
N ASN A 171 -19.79 -25.95 -38.01
CA ASN A 171 -20.35 -24.67 -37.59
C ASN A 171 -20.51 -24.53 -36.07
N ILE A 172 -20.22 -25.55 -35.27
CA ILE A 172 -20.49 -25.58 -33.83
C ILE A 172 -19.29 -26.15 -33.12
N ASP A 173 -18.78 -25.39 -32.16
CA ASP A 173 -17.68 -25.72 -31.27
C ASP A 173 -18.19 -25.85 -29.83
N PHE A 174 -17.69 -26.85 -29.12
CA PHE A 174 -17.88 -27.03 -27.69
C PHE A 174 -16.54 -26.87 -27.00
N THR A 175 -16.50 -26.02 -25.97
CA THR A 175 -15.32 -25.85 -25.11
C THR A 175 -15.66 -26.12 -23.68
N THR A 176 -14.77 -26.78 -22.96
CA THR A 176 -14.85 -26.91 -21.52
C THR A 176 -13.47 -26.75 -20.92
N GLY A 177 -13.39 -26.00 -19.82
CA GLY A 177 -12.14 -25.66 -19.18
C GLY A 177 -12.16 -25.88 -17.68
N PHE A 178 -10.98 -26.15 -17.15
CA PHE A 178 -10.72 -26.13 -15.72
C PHE A 178 -9.49 -25.29 -15.45
N THR A 179 -9.62 -24.30 -14.57
CA THR A 179 -8.50 -23.49 -14.10
C THR A 179 -8.35 -23.61 -12.59
N PHE A 180 -7.13 -23.90 -12.15
CA PHE A 180 -6.68 -23.72 -10.77
C PHE A 180 -5.67 -22.60 -10.72
N SER A 181 -5.82 -21.67 -9.79
CA SER A 181 -4.80 -20.67 -9.49
C SER A 181 -4.63 -20.51 -7.98
N GLU A 182 -3.39 -20.32 -7.58
CA GLU A 182 -3.00 -20.03 -6.21
C GLU A 182 -2.04 -18.84 -6.18
N TYR A 183 -2.27 -17.96 -5.21
CA TYR A 183 -1.35 -16.91 -4.82
C TYR A 183 -1.03 -17.09 -3.35
N HIS A 184 0.25 -17.22 -3.04
CA HIS A 184 0.77 -17.30 -1.69
C HIS A 184 1.75 -16.16 -1.47
N ARG A 185 1.56 -15.44 -0.38
CA ARG A 185 2.46 -14.39 0.06
C ARG A 185 2.90 -14.69 1.49
N ASP A 186 4.20 -14.77 1.71
CA ASP A 186 4.86 -14.85 3.00
C ASP A 186 5.55 -13.50 3.28
N TYR A 187 5.23 -12.87 4.39
CA TYR A 187 5.74 -11.57 4.77
C TYR A 187 6.29 -11.61 6.19
N ASP A 188 7.60 -11.50 6.30
CA ASP A 188 8.29 -11.23 7.55
C ASP A 188 8.35 -9.73 7.77
N GLY A 189 7.60 -9.23 8.74
CA GLY A 189 7.71 -7.85 9.20
C GLY A 189 8.82 -7.70 10.23
N THR A 190 9.06 -6.48 10.67
CA THR A 190 9.87 -6.17 11.84
C THR A 190 9.08 -5.25 12.75
N ASP A 191 8.96 -5.60 14.02
CA ASP A 191 8.24 -4.78 15.00
C ASP A 191 8.72 -5.03 16.42
N THR A 192 8.28 -4.18 17.33
CA THR A 192 8.69 -4.16 18.74
C THR A 192 7.54 -4.61 19.63
N PHE A 193 7.82 -5.55 20.54
CA PHE A 193 6.96 -5.82 21.68
C PHE A 193 7.13 -4.71 22.70
N GLY A 194 6.12 -3.86 22.83
CA GLY A 194 6.19 -2.67 23.63
C GLY A 194 6.38 -2.92 25.13
N ASP A 195 5.73 -3.94 25.65
CA ASP A 195 5.87 -4.36 27.05
C ASP A 195 7.28 -4.88 27.36
N LEU A 196 7.86 -5.67 26.47
CA LEU A 196 9.22 -6.20 26.63
C LEU A 196 10.27 -5.09 26.50
N LEU A 197 10.07 -4.12 25.60
CA LEU A 197 10.91 -2.93 25.52
C LEU A 197 10.80 -2.10 26.82
N GLN A 198 9.58 -1.90 27.32
CA GLN A 198 9.38 -1.21 28.61
C GLN A 198 10.05 -1.95 29.77
N ASN A 199 9.94 -3.27 29.80
CA ASN A 199 10.64 -4.12 30.78
C ASN A 199 12.15 -3.94 30.70
N ALA A 200 12.72 -3.95 29.50
CA ALA A 200 14.16 -3.79 29.28
C ALA A 200 14.64 -2.38 29.70
N MET A 201 13.88 -1.33 29.40
CA MET A 201 14.19 0.03 29.88
C MET A 201 14.14 0.14 31.41
N ALA A 202 13.28 -0.64 32.06
CA ALA A 202 13.16 -0.73 33.50
C ALA A 202 14.20 -1.68 34.16
N GLY A 203 15.08 -2.31 33.36
CA GLY A 203 16.12 -3.22 33.87
C GLY A 203 15.65 -4.67 34.09
N PHE A 204 14.55 -5.07 33.45
CA PHE A 204 14.02 -6.43 33.47
C PHE A 204 14.03 -7.07 32.08
N GLY A 205 14.95 -6.64 31.20
CA GLY A 205 15.25 -7.27 29.92
C GLY A 205 16.19 -8.47 30.06
N GLY A 206 16.50 -9.08 28.92
CA GLY A 206 17.41 -10.22 28.83
C GLY A 206 16.71 -11.58 28.93
N PRO A 207 17.19 -12.59 28.18
CA PRO A 207 16.55 -13.90 28.08
C PRO A 207 16.62 -14.72 29.38
N ASN A 208 17.58 -14.40 30.27
CA ASN A 208 17.80 -15.09 31.53
C ASN A 208 17.31 -14.30 32.76
N CYS A 209 16.47 -13.29 32.56
CA CYS A 209 15.98 -12.44 33.64
C CYS A 209 14.99 -13.22 34.51
N ALA A 210 15.34 -13.42 35.78
CA ALA A 210 14.46 -14.10 36.74
C ALA A 210 13.18 -13.31 37.06
N TYR A 211 13.16 -12.02 36.76
CA TYR A 211 12.05 -11.10 37.02
C TYR A 211 11.40 -10.57 35.73
N ALA A 212 11.54 -11.27 34.60
CA ALA A 212 10.99 -10.85 33.32
C ALA A 212 9.45 -10.84 33.29
N SER A 213 8.79 -11.76 34.01
CA SER A 213 7.34 -11.85 34.02
C SER A 213 6.69 -10.90 35.01
N THR A 214 5.47 -10.45 34.73
CA THR A 214 4.66 -9.64 35.67
C THR A 214 4.40 -10.41 36.97
N ALA A 215 4.20 -11.72 36.91
CA ALA A 215 3.96 -12.56 38.08
C ALA A 215 5.18 -12.58 39.04
N SER A 216 6.41 -12.62 38.50
CA SER A 216 7.63 -12.61 39.30
C SER A 216 7.90 -11.27 40.02
N ARG A 217 7.23 -10.21 39.59
CA ARG A 217 7.30 -8.87 40.18
C ARG A 217 6.07 -8.51 41.02
N ALA A 218 5.09 -9.37 41.07
CA ALA A 218 3.85 -9.10 41.83
C ALA A 218 4.13 -8.86 43.31
N GLY A 219 3.54 -7.80 43.87
CA GLY A 219 3.70 -7.44 45.28
C GLY A 219 5.01 -6.76 45.65
N LEU A 220 5.95 -6.57 44.72
CA LEU A 220 7.21 -5.85 45.00
C LEU A 220 6.96 -4.33 45.04
N THR A 221 7.59 -3.68 46.02
CA THR A 221 7.58 -2.21 46.12
C THR A 221 8.50 -1.58 45.06
N PRO A 222 8.31 -0.31 44.71
CA PRO A 222 9.22 0.40 43.79
C PRO A 222 10.70 0.34 44.19
N ALA A 223 11.00 0.40 45.48
CA ALA A 223 12.37 0.28 46.00
C ALA A 223 12.96 -1.11 45.79
N GLN A 224 12.14 -2.16 45.98
CA GLN A 224 12.56 -3.54 45.67
C GLN A 224 12.78 -3.74 44.20
N LEU A 225 11.89 -3.23 43.34
CA LEU A 225 12.07 -3.27 41.90
C LEU A 225 13.36 -2.60 41.45
N ALA A 226 13.64 -1.39 41.98
CA ALA A 226 14.90 -0.67 41.71
C ALA A 226 16.13 -1.46 42.12
N GLY A 227 16.08 -2.19 43.27
CA GLY A 227 17.19 -3.03 43.72
C GLY A 227 17.39 -4.33 42.93
N LEU A 228 16.35 -4.83 42.28
CA LEU A 228 16.39 -6.05 41.46
C LEU A 228 16.71 -5.77 39.99
N ALA A 229 16.50 -4.55 39.55
CA ALA A 229 16.72 -4.15 38.15
C ALA A 229 18.20 -4.33 37.76
N GLY A 230 18.46 -4.98 36.62
CA GLY A 230 19.80 -5.29 36.16
C GLY A 230 20.54 -6.36 36.94
N THR A 231 19.85 -7.12 37.81
CA THR A 231 20.41 -8.25 38.57
C THR A 231 19.75 -9.57 38.22
N ASN A 232 20.31 -10.69 38.71
CA ASN A 232 19.72 -12.04 38.47
C ASN A 232 19.42 -12.37 37.00
N GLY A 233 20.37 -12.08 36.12
CA GLY A 233 20.26 -12.30 34.68
C GLY A 233 19.44 -11.25 33.93
N CYS A 234 18.94 -10.22 34.64
CA CYS A 234 18.24 -9.12 34.02
C CYS A 234 19.21 -8.06 33.49
N THR A 235 18.83 -7.41 32.39
CA THR A 235 19.63 -6.39 31.72
C THR A 235 18.80 -5.13 31.47
N PHE A 236 19.50 -3.98 31.38
CA PHE A 236 18.90 -2.72 30.94
C PHE A 236 19.06 -2.54 29.44
N PHE A 237 18.08 -1.92 28.81
CA PHE A 237 18.19 -1.33 27.49
C PHE A 237 18.40 0.17 27.59
N ASN A 238 19.40 0.69 26.87
CA ASN A 238 19.69 2.12 26.79
C ASN A 238 18.98 2.74 25.56
N PRO A 239 17.88 3.48 25.74
CA PRO A 239 17.15 4.06 24.61
C PRO A 239 17.82 5.31 24.03
N PHE A 240 18.86 5.85 24.64
CA PHE A 240 19.62 6.99 24.12
C PHE A 240 20.75 6.60 23.17
N SER A 241 21.06 5.33 23.08
CA SER A 241 21.94 4.77 22.07
C SER A 241 21.27 4.85 20.68
N THR A 242 21.98 5.28 19.66
CA THR A 242 21.42 5.50 18.33
C THR A 242 22.39 5.13 17.21
N ALA A 243 21.86 4.61 16.08
CA ALA A 243 22.60 4.31 14.86
C ALA A 243 22.77 5.51 13.91
N ILE A 244 22.30 6.70 14.28
CA ILE A 244 22.44 7.91 13.46
C ILE A 244 23.77 8.62 13.81
N PRO A 245 24.74 8.67 12.87
CA PRO A 245 26.06 9.24 13.14
C PRO A 245 26.08 10.77 13.22
N ALA A 246 25.19 11.43 12.49
CA ALA A 246 25.10 12.90 12.42
C ALA A 246 23.69 13.36 12.09
N ASN A 247 23.39 14.60 12.40
CA ASN A 247 22.17 15.25 11.94
C ASN A 247 22.21 15.41 10.42
N ALA A 248 21.23 14.85 9.72
CA ALA A 248 21.20 14.86 8.26
C ALA A 248 21.05 16.27 7.64
N VAL A 249 20.54 17.24 8.42
CA VAL A 249 20.31 18.63 7.97
C VAL A 249 21.46 19.54 8.32
N THR A 250 21.94 19.47 9.56
CA THR A 250 22.97 20.40 10.08
C THR A 250 24.38 19.85 10.00
N GLY A 251 24.57 18.55 9.79
CA GLY A 251 25.86 17.87 9.81
C GLY A 251 26.49 17.73 11.21
N ILE A 252 25.77 18.16 12.28
CA ILE A 252 26.28 18.05 13.65
C ILE A 252 26.39 16.57 14.02
N LEU A 253 27.57 16.18 14.53
CA LEU A 253 27.85 14.81 14.94
C LEU A 253 27.02 14.42 16.15
N ASN A 254 26.55 13.17 16.16
CA ASN A 254 25.81 12.61 17.28
C ASN A 254 26.77 11.99 18.32
N PRO A 255 26.94 12.54 19.51
CA PRO A 255 27.83 11.99 20.51
C PRO A 255 27.31 10.66 21.10
N ASN A 256 26.05 10.32 20.86
CA ASN A 256 25.43 9.05 21.31
C ASN A 256 25.38 8.01 20.18
N PHE A 257 26.13 8.22 19.10
CA PHE A 257 26.23 7.22 18.04
C PHE A 257 26.90 5.96 18.56
N ALA A 258 26.22 4.85 18.41
CA ALA A 258 26.67 3.54 18.86
C ALA A 258 26.96 2.55 17.70
N GLY A 259 26.91 3.02 16.47
CA GLY A 259 27.24 2.22 15.30
C GLY A 259 28.73 1.92 15.18
N THR A 260 29.07 0.79 14.60
CA THR A 260 30.45 0.37 14.35
C THR A 260 31.02 0.93 13.06
N ARG A 261 30.17 1.42 12.16
CA ARG A 261 30.60 1.99 10.88
C ARG A 261 30.84 3.49 10.98
N ASN A 262 31.98 3.84 10.53
CA ASN A 262 32.37 5.20 10.30
C ASN A 262 31.83 5.64 8.93
N PRO A 263 30.73 6.41 8.83
CA PRO A 263 30.39 7.07 7.58
C PRO A 263 31.55 7.99 7.26
N ALA A 264 32.06 7.95 6.06
CA ALA A 264 33.29 8.55 5.58
C ALA A 264 33.71 9.81 6.36
N GLY A 265 34.70 9.70 7.22
CA GLY A 265 35.33 10.82 7.93
C GLY A 265 34.95 11.03 9.40
N PHE A 266 34.04 10.25 9.98
CA PHE A 266 33.70 10.41 11.41
C PHE A 266 34.37 9.30 12.25
N ASN A 267 35.35 9.67 13.05
CA ASN A 267 35.96 8.79 14.04
C ASN A 267 35.14 8.85 15.36
N LEU A 268 33.98 8.25 15.37
CA LEU A 268 33.20 8.10 16.59
C LEU A 268 33.41 6.70 17.13
N SER A 269 34.19 6.57 18.19
CA SER A 269 34.23 5.33 18.97
C SER A 269 32.98 5.27 19.83
N PRO A 270 32.20 4.20 19.82
CA PRO A 270 31.07 4.04 20.73
C PRO A 270 31.58 4.14 22.17
N GLY A 271 30.93 5.01 22.97
CA GLY A 271 31.22 5.11 24.39
C GLY A 271 30.85 3.83 25.13
N ALA A 272 31.58 3.49 26.17
CA ALA A 272 31.23 2.41 27.08
C ALA A 272 29.81 2.65 27.63
N GLY A 273 28.90 1.69 27.51
CA GLY A 273 27.49 1.78 27.91
C GLY A 273 26.52 2.28 26.86
N LEU A 274 27.00 2.66 25.65
CA LEU A 274 26.11 2.99 24.54
C LEU A 274 25.68 1.74 23.74
N ILE A 275 26.43 0.65 23.84
CA ILE A 275 26.10 -0.60 23.13
C ILE A 275 25.10 -1.40 23.98
N ASN A 276 23.95 -1.69 23.38
CA ASN A 276 22.95 -2.54 23.99
C ASN A 276 23.27 -4.03 23.78
N ASP A 277 22.90 -4.87 24.75
CA ASP A 277 23.03 -6.31 24.63
C ASP A 277 22.10 -6.87 23.56
N LEU A 278 22.68 -7.67 22.63
CA LEU A 278 21.97 -8.26 21.50
C LEU A 278 20.78 -9.13 21.92
N ALA A 279 21.00 -9.99 22.92
CA ALA A 279 19.98 -10.90 23.40
C ALA A 279 18.80 -10.14 24.06
N THR A 280 19.07 -8.96 24.61
CA THR A 280 18.04 -8.08 25.14
C THR A 280 17.22 -7.44 24.02
N ILE A 281 17.87 -7.01 22.93
CA ILE A 281 17.16 -6.44 21.77
C ILE A 281 16.32 -7.52 21.07
N ASP A 282 16.89 -8.70 20.83
CA ASP A 282 16.17 -9.81 20.19
C ASP A 282 14.91 -10.26 20.96
N LEU A 283 14.87 -9.96 22.26
CA LEU A 283 13.71 -10.28 23.07
C LEU A 283 12.48 -9.44 22.70
N PHE A 284 12.65 -8.16 22.41
CA PHE A 284 11.56 -7.23 22.13
C PHE A 284 11.44 -6.80 20.67
N PHE A 285 12.51 -6.84 19.90
CA PHE A 285 12.49 -6.54 18.46
C PHE A 285 12.36 -7.84 17.67
N ARG A 286 11.17 -8.08 17.15
CA ARG A 286 10.75 -9.38 16.66
C ARG A 286 10.46 -9.35 15.17
N THR A 287 10.29 -10.55 14.62
CA THR A 287 9.95 -10.78 13.21
C THR A 287 8.57 -11.43 13.11
N PRO A 288 7.47 -10.64 13.28
CA PRO A 288 6.13 -11.16 13.06
C PRO A 288 5.98 -11.57 11.60
N ASN A 289 5.43 -12.78 11.39
CA ASN A 289 5.20 -13.33 10.06
C ASN A 289 3.70 -13.41 9.78
N THR A 290 3.32 -13.03 8.58
CA THR A 290 1.96 -13.13 8.06
C THR A 290 1.99 -13.81 6.71
N GLN A 291 1.27 -14.92 6.61
CA GLN A 291 1.05 -15.64 5.36
C GLN A 291 -0.37 -15.38 4.85
N VAL A 292 -0.48 -15.03 3.59
CA VAL A 292 -1.76 -14.88 2.90
C VAL A 292 -1.80 -15.86 1.74
N ARG A 293 -2.84 -16.70 1.72
CA ARG A 293 -3.07 -17.64 0.64
C ARG A 293 -4.43 -17.39 0.02
N THR A 294 -4.47 -17.26 -1.30
CA THR A 294 -5.72 -17.20 -2.05
C THR A 294 -5.71 -18.30 -3.10
N GLN A 295 -6.82 -19.01 -3.22
CA GLN A 295 -6.99 -20.05 -4.23
C GLN A 295 -8.26 -19.78 -5.02
N GLN A 296 -8.22 -20.13 -6.29
CA GLN A 296 -9.38 -20.06 -7.16
C GLN A 296 -9.46 -21.33 -8.00
N TYR A 297 -10.64 -21.92 -8.02
CA TYR A 297 -11.02 -23.03 -8.87
C TYR A 297 -12.11 -22.54 -9.81
N VAL A 298 -11.94 -22.72 -11.11
CA VAL A 298 -12.92 -22.34 -12.14
C VAL A 298 -13.18 -23.56 -13.03
N GLY A 299 -14.43 -23.89 -13.21
CA GLY A 299 -14.89 -24.81 -14.23
C GLY A 299 -15.87 -24.11 -15.15
N ASP A 300 -15.67 -24.17 -16.44
CA ASP A 300 -16.54 -23.56 -17.44
C ASP A 300 -16.86 -24.50 -18.61
N VAL A 301 -18.00 -24.23 -19.20
CA VAL A 301 -18.48 -24.88 -20.41
C VAL A 301 -19.07 -23.83 -21.35
N ALA A 302 -18.81 -23.96 -22.65
CA ALA A 302 -19.39 -23.07 -23.63
C ALA A 302 -19.69 -23.83 -24.94
N LEU A 303 -20.77 -23.46 -25.59
CA LEU A 303 -21.13 -23.83 -26.94
C LEU A 303 -21.15 -22.56 -27.80
N SER A 304 -20.37 -22.52 -28.84
CA SER A 304 -20.30 -21.41 -29.79
C SER A 304 -20.41 -21.88 -31.23
N GLY A 305 -20.76 -20.94 -32.10
CA GLY A 305 -20.86 -21.31 -33.50
C GLY A 305 -21.58 -20.28 -34.37
N ARG A 306 -21.96 -20.74 -35.57
CA ARG A 306 -22.72 -19.97 -36.53
C ARG A 306 -24.12 -20.56 -36.69
N THR A 307 -25.13 -19.69 -36.73
CA THR A 307 -26.55 -20.13 -36.78
C THR A 307 -27.01 -20.59 -38.18
N GLY A 308 -26.25 -20.29 -39.24
CA GLY A 308 -26.71 -20.42 -40.62
C GLY A 308 -27.70 -19.34 -41.04
N ILE A 309 -28.05 -18.40 -40.15
CA ILE A 309 -28.98 -17.29 -40.46
C ILE A 309 -28.14 -16.09 -40.89
N ARG A 310 -28.48 -15.53 -42.06
CA ARG A 310 -27.89 -14.28 -42.57
C ARG A 310 -28.98 -13.22 -42.63
N LEU A 311 -28.57 -11.99 -42.29
CA LEU A 311 -29.41 -10.82 -42.55
C LEU A 311 -29.13 -10.30 -43.96
N TRP A 312 -28.52 -9.14 -44.07
CA TRP A 312 -28.16 -8.55 -45.37
C TRP A 312 -26.64 -8.56 -45.60
N ALA A 313 -25.89 -9.17 -44.71
CA ALA A 313 -24.44 -9.39 -44.82
C ALA A 313 -24.16 -10.79 -45.42
N ASP A 314 -22.97 -10.97 -46.01
CA ASP A 314 -22.50 -12.28 -46.50
C ASP A 314 -22.00 -13.21 -45.38
N ARG A 315 -22.17 -12.84 -44.12
CA ARG A 315 -21.74 -13.59 -42.94
C ARG A 315 -22.94 -14.02 -42.10
N ASP A 316 -22.85 -15.24 -41.54
CA ASP A 316 -23.87 -15.75 -40.63
C ASP A 316 -23.82 -15.08 -39.26
N ILE A 317 -24.96 -15.04 -38.55
CA ILE A 317 -25.01 -14.66 -37.14
C ILE A 317 -24.23 -15.68 -36.31
N GLY A 318 -23.24 -15.19 -35.54
CA GLY A 318 -22.49 -15.96 -34.55
C GLY A 318 -23.19 -15.96 -33.20
N PHE A 319 -23.03 -17.04 -32.44
CA PHE A 319 -23.53 -17.13 -31.06
C PHE A 319 -22.52 -17.80 -30.14
N ALA A 320 -22.59 -17.49 -28.83
CA ALA A 320 -21.98 -18.26 -27.78
C ALA A 320 -22.93 -18.29 -26.56
N VAL A 321 -23.04 -19.46 -25.92
CA VAL A 321 -23.75 -19.63 -24.65
C VAL A 321 -22.92 -20.50 -23.73
N GLY A 322 -22.91 -20.22 -22.43
CA GLY A 322 -22.11 -21.02 -21.51
C GLY A 322 -22.45 -20.79 -20.05
N GLY A 323 -21.80 -21.59 -19.22
CA GLY A 323 -21.89 -21.52 -17.78
C GLY A 323 -20.53 -21.67 -17.10
N GLN A 324 -20.39 -21.11 -15.92
CA GLN A 324 -19.17 -21.14 -15.14
C GLN A 324 -19.50 -21.36 -13.67
N TYR A 325 -18.70 -22.17 -13.01
CA TYR A 325 -18.61 -22.27 -11.56
C TYR A 325 -17.25 -21.80 -11.12
N ARG A 326 -17.21 -20.95 -10.06
CA ARG A 326 -15.96 -20.44 -9.49
C ARG A 326 -16.03 -20.53 -7.96
N LYS A 327 -14.99 -21.13 -7.37
CA LYS A 327 -14.77 -21.12 -5.92
C LYS A 327 -13.51 -20.30 -5.63
N ASN A 328 -13.66 -19.29 -4.75
CA ASN A 328 -12.56 -18.48 -4.25
C ASN A 328 -12.35 -18.81 -2.77
N THR A 329 -11.11 -19.01 -2.35
CA THR A 329 -10.75 -19.14 -0.93
C THR A 329 -9.71 -18.11 -0.56
N PHE A 330 -9.77 -17.63 0.68
CA PHE A 330 -8.83 -16.71 1.27
C PHE A 330 -8.44 -17.21 2.65
N GLN A 331 -7.15 -17.25 2.97
CA GLN A 331 -6.63 -17.65 4.26
C GLN A 331 -5.53 -16.72 4.71
N THR A 332 -5.55 -16.31 5.98
CA THR A 332 -4.44 -15.65 6.67
C THR A 332 -3.97 -16.53 7.81
N LEU A 333 -2.67 -16.84 7.82
CA LEU A 333 -1.97 -17.54 8.88
C LEU A 333 -0.94 -16.61 9.51
N LEU A 334 -0.70 -16.77 10.80
CA LEU A 334 0.18 -15.90 11.57
C LEU A 334 1.15 -16.75 12.38
N ASN A 335 2.39 -16.29 12.54
CA ASN A 335 3.25 -16.86 13.56
C ASN A 335 2.82 -16.42 14.97
N ASN A 336 3.41 -17.01 16.00
CA ASN A 336 3.05 -16.70 17.38
C ASN A 336 3.19 -15.20 17.72
N ASP A 337 4.19 -14.53 17.17
CA ASP A 337 4.44 -13.10 17.45
C ASP A 337 3.35 -12.20 16.83
N ALA A 338 2.79 -12.57 15.69
CA ALA A 338 1.74 -11.84 15.01
C ALA A 338 0.32 -12.22 15.46
N ASN A 339 0.16 -13.36 16.12
CA ASN A 339 -1.15 -13.89 16.48
C ASN A 339 -1.62 -13.35 17.84
N ILE A 340 -2.63 -12.50 17.84
CA ILE A 340 -3.21 -11.89 19.03
C ILE A 340 -3.77 -12.90 20.04
N ALA A 341 -4.18 -14.07 19.58
CA ALA A 341 -4.68 -15.14 20.47
C ALA A 341 -3.56 -15.82 21.26
N VAL A 342 -2.33 -15.80 20.72
CA VAL A 342 -1.14 -16.41 21.33
C VAL A 342 -0.33 -15.36 22.10
N THR A 343 -0.17 -14.16 21.53
CA THR A 343 0.61 -13.07 22.09
C THR A 343 -0.31 -11.86 22.32
N PRO A 344 -1.16 -11.90 23.36
CA PRO A 344 -2.00 -10.77 23.72
C PRO A 344 -1.15 -9.63 24.33
N CYS A 345 -1.73 -8.44 24.45
CA CYS A 345 -1.11 -7.31 25.13
C CYS A 345 -0.99 -7.59 26.65
N PRO A 346 0.23 -7.72 27.17
CA PRO A 346 0.45 -8.01 28.59
C PRO A 346 0.60 -6.73 29.40
N GLY A 347 0.51 -6.87 30.74
CA GLY A 347 0.89 -5.78 31.66
C GLY A 347 2.39 -5.51 31.66
N THR A 348 2.77 -4.32 32.09
CA THR A 348 4.17 -3.86 32.18
C THR A 348 4.61 -3.71 33.63
N PRO A 349 5.91 -3.56 33.93
CA PRO A 349 6.37 -3.28 35.30
C PRO A 349 5.78 -2.01 35.91
N LEU A 350 5.46 -1.04 35.06
CA LEU A 350 4.87 0.24 35.48
C LEU A 350 3.34 0.17 35.62
N ASN A 351 2.71 -0.79 34.96
CA ASN A 351 1.27 -1.05 35.02
C ASN A 351 0.99 -2.55 34.87
N PRO A 352 1.25 -3.34 35.93
CA PRO A 352 1.20 -4.80 35.84
C PRO A 352 -0.21 -5.37 35.63
N ASN A 353 -1.24 -4.61 35.98
CA ASN A 353 -2.65 -5.02 35.85
C ASN A 353 -3.33 -4.40 34.63
N ALA A 354 -2.58 -3.75 33.76
CA ALA A 354 -3.14 -3.14 32.58
C ALA A 354 -3.58 -4.19 31.57
N THR A 355 -4.72 -3.96 30.98
CA THR A 355 -5.27 -4.78 29.88
C THR A 355 -5.53 -3.89 28.68
N CYS A 356 -5.20 -4.36 27.50
CA CYS A 356 -5.60 -3.69 26.27
C CYS A 356 -7.08 -3.94 26.01
N ASN A 357 -7.87 -2.92 25.95
CA ASN A 357 -9.26 -2.98 25.54
C ASN A 357 -9.53 -1.93 24.45
N PRO A 358 -9.71 -2.36 23.24
CA PRO A 358 -9.74 -3.76 22.76
C PRO A 358 -8.35 -4.40 22.75
N GLN A 359 -8.32 -5.73 22.64
CA GLN A 359 -7.06 -6.44 22.53
C GLN A 359 -6.36 -6.08 21.22
N THR A 360 -5.16 -5.46 21.30
CA THR A 360 -4.36 -5.04 20.16
C THR A 360 -3.08 -5.88 19.98
N GLY A 361 -2.85 -6.87 20.86
CA GLY A 361 -1.62 -7.63 20.92
C GLY A 361 -0.45 -6.85 21.51
N ALA A 362 0.72 -7.46 21.51
CA ALA A 362 1.95 -6.89 22.08
C ALA A 362 2.77 -6.08 21.04
N LEU A 363 2.49 -6.27 19.74
CA LEU A 363 3.17 -5.56 18.65
C LEU A 363 2.75 -4.09 18.58
N GLY A 364 3.72 -3.26 18.22
CA GLY A 364 3.55 -1.83 18.26
C GLY A 364 2.98 -1.20 17.00
N PHE A 365 3.53 -1.52 15.88
CA PHE A 365 3.27 -0.77 14.65
C PHE A 365 2.51 -1.56 13.59
N LEU A 366 2.78 -2.86 13.46
CA LEU A 366 2.19 -3.66 12.38
C LEU A 366 0.74 -4.06 12.61
N GLY A 367 0.22 -3.83 13.81
CA GLY A 367 -1.10 -4.30 14.18
C GLY A 367 -1.17 -5.83 14.21
N THR A 368 -2.05 -6.38 15.02
CA THR A 368 -2.27 -7.81 15.10
C THR A 368 -3.66 -8.14 14.57
N ASN A 369 -3.75 -9.15 13.74
CA ASN A 369 -4.99 -9.63 13.18
C ASN A 369 -5.23 -11.07 13.66
N PRO A 370 -6.47 -11.52 13.83
CA PRO A 370 -6.73 -12.94 14.02
C PRO A 370 -6.47 -13.70 12.71
N GLU A 371 -6.08 -14.96 12.82
CA GLU A 371 -6.12 -15.88 11.70
C GLU A 371 -7.56 -15.99 11.17
N ARG A 372 -7.71 -16.09 9.88
CA ARG A 372 -9.03 -16.22 9.26
C ARG A 372 -8.99 -17.02 7.98
N THR A 373 -10.11 -17.69 7.70
CA THR A 373 -10.40 -18.32 6.42
C THR A 373 -11.76 -17.82 5.95
N ALA A 374 -11.87 -17.53 4.67
CA ALA A 374 -13.11 -17.14 4.02
C ALA A 374 -13.18 -17.77 2.63
N ASP A 375 -14.37 -18.17 2.21
CA ASP A 375 -14.63 -18.71 0.88
C ASP A 375 -15.90 -18.13 0.27
N ALA A 376 -15.98 -18.18 -1.06
CA ALA A 376 -17.16 -17.80 -1.81
C ALA A 376 -17.30 -18.68 -3.06
N ASP A 377 -18.52 -19.15 -3.27
CA ASP A 377 -18.94 -19.87 -4.48
C ASP A 377 -19.73 -18.94 -5.38
N VAL A 378 -19.42 -18.95 -6.67
CA VAL A 378 -20.07 -18.12 -7.67
C VAL A 378 -20.51 -18.98 -8.87
N TYR A 379 -21.75 -18.82 -9.28
CA TYR A 379 -22.33 -19.47 -10.46
C TYR A 379 -22.63 -18.42 -11.51
N ALA A 380 -22.28 -18.68 -12.76
CA ALA A 380 -22.52 -17.74 -13.84
C ALA A 380 -23.11 -18.43 -15.07
N LEU A 381 -23.98 -17.71 -15.77
CA LEU A 381 -24.45 -18.01 -17.11
C LEU A 381 -24.15 -16.82 -18.01
N PHE A 382 -23.78 -17.09 -19.26
CA PHE A 382 -23.52 -16.03 -20.23
C PHE A 382 -24.03 -16.42 -21.62
N ALA A 383 -24.37 -15.39 -22.40
CA ALA A 383 -24.73 -15.53 -23.80
C ALA A 383 -24.20 -14.34 -24.60
N GLU A 384 -23.84 -14.60 -25.85
CA GLU A 384 -23.35 -13.61 -26.79
C GLU A 384 -23.92 -13.88 -28.19
N LEU A 385 -24.25 -12.81 -28.93
CA LEU A 385 -24.63 -12.80 -30.31
C LEU A 385 -23.77 -11.79 -31.08
N GLN A 386 -23.21 -12.25 -32.20
CA GLN A 386 -22.54 -11.40 -33.16
C GLN A 386 -23.38 -11.31 -34.41
N ILE A 387 -23.92 -10.14 -34.72
CA ILE A 387 -24.92 -9.91 -35.75
C ILE A 387 -24.33 -8.98 -36.83
N PRO A 388 -23.78 -9.54 -37.91
CA PRO A 388 -23.43 -8.75 -39.10
C PRO A 388 -24.73 -8.34 -39.79
N ILE A 389 -25.14 -7.07 -39.60
CA ILE A 389 -26.41 -6.55 -40.18
C ILE A 389 -26.23 -6.39 -41.68
N ILE A 390 -25.22 -5.67 -42.09
CA ILE A 390 -24.65 -5.61 -43.46
C ILE A 390 -23.14 -5.73 -43.30
N ASP A 391 -22.40 -5.90 -44.40
CA ASP A 391 -20.93 -6.08 -44.31
C ASP A 391 -20.22 -4.96 -43.59
N ALA A 392 -20.73 -3.74 -43.73
CA ALA A 392 -20.20 -2.54 -43.06
C ALA A 392 -20.70 -2.33 -41.61
N ILE A 393 -21.74 -3.05 -41.15
CA ILE A 393 -22.36 -2.83 -39.83
C ILE A 393 -22.36 -4.13 -39.02
N ASN A 394 -21.66 -4.14 -37.91
CA ASN A 394 -21.56 -5.28 -37.01
C ASN A 394 -22.09 -4.91 -35.62
N LEU A 395 -23.08 -5.64 -35.13
CA LEU A 395 -23.65 -5.49 -33.78
C LEU A 395 -23.27 -6.70 -32.93
N GLN A 396 -22.72 -6.47 -31.76
CA GLN A 396 -22.46 -7.48 -30.74
C GLN A 396 -23.39 -7.22 -29.55
N LEU A 397 -24.11 -8.26 -29.12
CA LEU A 397 -24.93 -8.27 -27.92
C LEU A 397 -24.41 -9.34 -26.99
N SER A 398 -24.22 -9.03 -25.72
CA SER A 398 -23.86 -10.01 -24.71
C SER A 398 -24.59 -9.75 -23.41
N ALA A 399 -24.78 -10.80 -22.62
CA ALA A 399 -25.32 -10.71 -21.27
C ALA A 399 -24.66 -11.77 -20.38
N ARG A 400 -24.42 -11.40 -19.12
CA ARG A 400 -23.91 -12.30 -18.09
C ARG A 400 -24.77 -12.17 -16.82
N TYR A 401 -25.11 -13.31 -16.23
CA TYR A 401 -25.74 -13.42 -14.93
C TYR A 401 -24.76 -14.11 -13.98
N GLU A 402 -24.52 -13.53 -12.78
CA GLU A 402 -23.77 -14.18 -11.70
C GLU A 402 -24.58 -14.21 -10.41
N ASP A 403 -24.49 -15.33 -9.69
CA ASP A 403 -25.06 -15.54 -8.36
C ASP A 403 -23.92 -15.84 -7.38
N TYR A 404 -23.73 -14.93 -6.42
CA TYR A 404 -22.71 -14.98 -5.38
C TYR A 404 -23.20 -15.68 -4.12
N ARG A 405 -24.45 -16.08 -4.10
CA ARG A 405 -25.14 -16.66 -2.95
C ARG A 405 -25.21 -15.77 -1.70
N GLY A 406 -25.98 -16.21 -0.72
CA GLY A 406 -26.14 -15.51 0.56
C GLY A 406 -26.62 -14.07 0.42
N ASN A 407 -26.09 -13.18 1.25
CA ASN A 407 -26.47 -11.78 1.30
C ASN A 407 -25.88 -10.93 0.18
N VAL A 408 -24.87 -11.42 -0.53
CA VAL A 408 -24.21 -10.70 -1.63
C VAL A 408 -25.17 -10.54 -2.81
N GLY A 409 -25.97 -11.59 -3.11
CA GLY A 409 -26.97 -11.57 -4.16
C GLY A 409 -26.43 -11.88 -5.56
N SER A 410 -27.08 -11.34 -6.57
CA SER A 410 -26.78 -11.64 -7.98
C SER A 410 -26.67 -10.36 -8.81
N THR A 411 -26.05 -10.51 -9.99
CA THR A 411 -25.93 -9.45 -11.01
C THR A 411 -26.48 -9.92 -12.36
N PHE A 412 -26.95 -8.96 -13.16
CA PHE A 412 -27.28 -9.18 -14.56
C PHE A 412 -26.73 -8.04 -15.42
N ASP A 413 -25.81 -8.37 -16.31
CA ASP A 413 -24.96 -7.41 -17.00
C ASP A 413 -25.06 -7.53 -18.52
N PRO A 414 -25.99 -6.80 -19.16
CA PRO A 414 -26.11 -6.72 -20.60
C PRO A 414 -25.13 -5.71 -21.20
N GLN A 415 -24.70 -5.99 -22.42
CA GLN A 415 -23.85 -5.10 -23.24
C GLN A 415 -24.31 -5.12 -24.70
N ALA A 416 -24.20 -3.95 -25.36
CA ALA A 416 -24.38 -3.80 -26.79
C ALA A 416 -23.20 -2.99 -27.36
N ARG A 417 -22.59 -3.47 -28.42
CA ARG A 417 -21.48 -2.83 -29.13
C ARG A 417 -21.78 -2.78 -30.61
N LEU A 418 -21.52 -1.65 -31.24
CA LEU A 418 -21.73 -1.42 -32.66
C LEU A 418 -20.44 -0.93 -33.31
N LYS A 419 -20.09 -1.52 -34.45
CA LYS A 419 -19.03 -1.04 -35.34
C LYS A 419 -19.66 -0.77 -36.70
N ILE A 420 -19.34 0.41 -37.26
CA ILE A 420 -19.78 0.84 -38.59
C ILE A 420 -18.54 1.23 -39.42
N GLU A 421 -18.32 0.61 -40.53
CA GLU A 421 -17.30 0.96 -41.52
C GLU A 421 -17.95 1.90 -42.56
N LEU A 422 -17.65 3.20 -42.41
CA LEU A 422 -18.20 4.26 -43.28
C LEU A 422 -17.53 4.25 -44.66
N THR A 423 -16.24 3.95 -44.66
CA THR A 423 -15.40 3.76 -45.85
C THR A 423 -14.31 2.74 -45.52
N ASP A 424 -13.51 2.33 -46.48
CA ASP A 424 -12.39 1.41 -46.30
C ASP A 424 -11.32 1.93 -45.32
N TRP A 425 -11.34 3.22 -44.97
CA TRP A 425 -10.36 3.86 -44.11
C TRP A 425 -10.98 4.58 -42.91
N LEU A 426 -12.29 4.69 -42.81
CA LEU A 426 -13.00 5.40 -41.73
C LEU A 426 -14.06 4.51 -41.11
N GLY A 427 -13.92 4.23 -39.84
CA GLY A 427 -14.87 3.51 -39.02
C GLY A 427 -15.31 4.33 -37.81
N ILE A 428 -16.52 4.02 -37.33
CA ILE A 428 -17.01 4.47 -36.02
C ILE A 428 -17.36 3.24 -35.16
N ARG A 429 -17.20 3.39 -33.87
CA ARG A 429 -17.58 2.37 -32.89
C ARG A 429 -18.29 3.00 -31.72
N GLY A 430 -19.15 2.25 -31.07
CA GLY A 430 -19.79 2.69 -29.85
C GLY A 430 -20.35 1.52 -29.07
N GLY A 431 -20.54 1.72 -27.79
CA GLY A 431 -21.05 0.68 -26.92
C GLY A 431 -21.66 1.24 -25.65
N VAL A 432 -22.61 0.50 -25.13
CA VAL A 432 -23.20 0.68 -23.82
C VAL A 432 -23.34 -0.67 -23.14
N GLY A 433 -23.05 -0.73 -21.86
CA GLY A 433 -23.20 -1.96 -21.11
C GLY A 433 -23.05 -1.73 -19.62
N THR A 434 -23.37 -2.76 -18.86
CA THR A 434 -23.07 -2.81 -17.45
C THR A 434 -21.91 -3.76 -17.19
N SER A 435 -21.18 -3.52 -16.10
CA SER A 435 -20.16 -4.39 -15.56
C SER A 435 -20.25 -4.37 -14.04
N PHE A 436 -19.64 -5.36 -13.39
CA PHE A 436 -19.74 -5.51 -11.96
C PHE A 436 -18.44 -6.09 -11.38
N ARG A 437 -18.29 -5.95 -10.06
CA ARG A 437 -17.29 -6.66 -9.25
C ARG A 437 -17.93 -7.16 -7.96
N GLY A 438 -17.93 -8.48 -7.74
CA GLY A 438 -18.37 -9.06 -6.48
C GLY A 438 -17.38 -8.79 -5.35
N PRO A 439 -17.85 -8.74 -4.09
CA PRO A 439 -16.97 -8.56 -2.95
C PRO A 439 -16.02 -9.75 -2.80
N PRO A 440 -14.72 -9.50 -2.58
CA PRO A 440 -13.79 -10.58 -2.25
C PRO A 440 -14.17 -11.24 -0.91
N PRO A 441 -13.96 -12.56 -0.73
CA PRO A 441 -14.36 -13.28 0.48
C PRO A 441 -13.86 -12.64 1.79
N GLN A 442 -12.63 -12.11 1.77
CA GLN A 442 -12.03 -11.45 2.93
C GLN A 442 -12.73 -10.16 3.36
N ASN A 443 -13.53 -9.55 2.50
CA ASN A 443 -14.28 -8.34 2.83
C ASN A 443 -15.63 -8.63 3.47
N LEU A 444 -16.10 -9.89 3.42
CA LEU A 444 -17.40 -10.29 3.96
C LEU A 444 -17.37 -10.62 5.44
N SER A 445 -16.20 -10.91 6.01
CA SER A 445 -16.07 -11.35 7.41
C SER A 445 -14.71 -11.00 8.01
N GLY A 446 -14.61 -11.17 9.32
CA GLY A 446 -13.37 -10.91 10.05
C GLY A 446 -13.13 -9.43 10.35
N SER A 447 -12.01 -9.14 10.95
CA SER A 447 -11.58 -7.78 11.26
C SER A 447 -10.06 -7.70 11.16
N GLY A 448 -9.56 -6.49 10.96
CA GLY A 448 -8.14 -6.17 11.01
C GLY A 448 -7.92 -4.89 11.81
N VAL A 449 -6.76 -4.74 12.42
CA VAL A 449 -6.35 -3.52 13.10
C VAL A 449 -5.19 -2.91 12.33
N SER A 450 -5.28 -1.61 12.06
CA SER A 450 -4.17 -0.81 11.52
C SER A 450 -3.97 0.43 12.39
N LEU A 451 -2.74 0.95 12.40
CA LEU A 451 -2.47 2.23 13.03
C LEU A 451 -2.62 3.33 11.98
N GLN A 452 -3.53 4.28 12.24
CA GLN A 452 -3.75 5.43 11.38
C GLN A 452 -3.72 6.72 12.21
N VAL A 453 -3.40 7.82 11.55
CA VAL A 453 -3.31 9.11 12.22
C VAL A 453 -4.71 9.69 12.42
N ILE A 454 -5.07 9.94 13.68
CA ILE A 454 -6.26 10.68 14.09
C ILE A 454 -5.83 11.79 15.05
N GLY A 455 -6.12 13.04 14.72
CA GLY A 455 -5.61 14.17 15.46
C GLY A 455 -4.09 14.29 15.34
N THR A 456 -3.37 14.31 16.45
CA THR A 456 -1.92 14.49 16.50
C THR A 456 -1.14 13.18 16.72
N GLY A 457 -1.78 12.01 16.61
CA GLY A 457 -1.12 10.74 16.91
C GLY A 457 -1.70 9.54 16.17
N PHE A 458 -0.91 8.46 16.14
CA PHE A 458 -1.37 7.18 15.64
C PHE A 458 -2.40 6.57 16.59
N ARG A 459 -3.48 6.04 16.05
CA ARG A 459 -4.57 5.40 16.78
C ARG A 459 -4.91 4.06 16.15
N ALA A 460 -5.39 3.12 16.97
CA ALA A 460 -5.89 1.85 16.48
C ALA A 460 -7.18 2.06 15.68
N VAL A 461 -7.18 1.65 14.43
CA VAL A 461 -8.36 1.60 13.58
C VAL A 461 -8.68 0.15 13.30
N GLU A 462 -9.84 -0.31 13.77
CA GLU A 462 -10.38 -1.62 13.39
C GLU A 462 -11.20 -1.49 12.12
N ILE A 463 -10.95 -2.38 11.18
CA ILE A 463 -11.68 -2.48 9.93
C ILE A 463 -12.39 -3.83 9.94
N PHE A 464 -13.70 -3.82 10.04
CA PHE A 464 -14.54 -5.02 10.02
C PHE A 464 -14.96 -5.37 8.59
N GLY A 465 -14.98 -6.66 8.27
CA GLY A 465 -15.67 -7.17 7.11
C GLY A 465 -17.19 -6.95 7.25
N ASN A 466 -17.89 -6.94 6.12
CA ASN A 466 -19.33 -6.69 6.08
C ASN A 466 -20.03 -7.78 5.26
N PRO A 467 -20.80 -8.68 5.90
CA PRO A 467 -21.51 -9.76 5.19
C PRO A 467 -22.66 -9.27 4.30
N ASN A 468 -23.03 -7.98 4.41
CA ASN A 468 -24.11 -7.38 3.62
C ASN A 468 -23.59 -6.58 2.41
N LEU A 469 -22.30 -6.72 2.06
CA LEU A 469 -21.77 -6.11 0.85
C LEU A 469 -22.50 -6.64 -0.38
N ARG A 470 -22.82 -5.73 -1.29
CA ARG A 470 -23.37 -6.03 -2.60
C ARG A 470 -22.28 -5.88 -3.66
N PRO A 471 -22.39 -6.55 -4.81
CA PRO A 471 -21.52 -6.27 -5.94
C PRO A 471 -21.57 -4.78 -6.28
N GLU A 472 -20.42 -4.17 -6.52
CA GLU A 472 -20.37 -2.88 -7.18
C GLU A 472 -20.73 -3.04 -8.65
N SER A 473 -21.33 -2.04 -9.23
CA SER A 473 -21.71 -2.06 -10.65
C SER A 473 -21.30 -0.77 -11.34
N ALA A 474 -21.02 -0.87 -12.64
CA ALA A 474 -20.76 0.29 -13.47
C ALA A 474 -21.59 0.22 -14.75
N THR A 475 -22.18 1.35 -15.13
CA THR A 475 -22.69 1.53 -16.49
C THR A 475 -21.60 2.22 -17.31
N THR A 476 -21.24 1.61 -18.42
CA THR A 476 -20.17 2.09 -19.29
C THR A 476 -20.74 2.57 -20.62
N TYR A 477 -20.22 3.68 -21.08
CA TYR A 477 -20.52 4.24 -22.41
C TYR A 477 -19.22 4.52 -23.12
N ASN A 478 -19.12 4.15 -24.38
CA ASN A 478 -18.01 4.52 -25.23
C ASN A 478 -18.49 4.88 -26.64
N GLY A 479 -17.71 5.74 -27.31
CA GLY A 479 -17.92 6.08 -28.70
C GLY A 479 -16.64 6.63 -29.31
N GLY A 480 -16.28 6.14 -30.48
CA GLY A 480 -15.00 6.48 -31.07
C GLY A 480 -14.99 6.47 -32.59
N ILE A 481 -13.98 7.14 -33.12
CA ILE A 481 -13.66 7.23 -34.54
C ILE A 481 -12.34 6.51 -34.78
N LEU A 482 -12.31 5.67 -35.81
CA LEU A 482 -11.15 4.93 -36.25
C LEU A 482 -10.76 5.39 -37.65
N ILE A 483 -9.51 5.72 -37.85
CA ILE A 483 -8.91 6.09 -39.14
C ILE A 483 -7.80 5.10 -39.44
N ASP A 484 -7.88 4.44 -40.60
CA ASP A 484 -6.84 3.53 -41.10
C ASP A 484 -6.63 3.83 -42.59
N ARG A 485 -5.71 4.75 -42.90
CA ARG A 485 -5.50 5.21 -44.27
C ARG A 485 -4.04 5.07 -44.68
N GLY A 486 -3.72 3.91 -45.20
CA GLY A 486 -2.38 3.59 -45.64
C GLY A 486 -1.36 3.68 -44.50
N PRO A 487 -0.39 4.62 -44.55
CA PRO A 487 0.61 4.73 -43.50
C PRO A 487 0.10 5.37 -42.20
N PHE A 488 -1.09 5.94 -42.21
CA PHE A 488 -1.67 6.70 -41.08
C PHE A 488 -2.79 5.94 -40.40
N ASN A 489 -2.63 5.68 -39.08
CA ASN A 489 -3.63 5.10 -38.22
C ASN A 489 -3.91 6.05 -37.06
N ALA A 490 -5.19 6.25 -36.72
CA ALA A 490 -5.59 7.05 -35.56
C ALA A 490 -6.90 6.56 -34.94
N SER A 491 -7.05 6.76 -33.63
CA SER A 491 -8.34 6.66 -32.96
C SER A 491 -8.56 7.83 -32.00
N LEU A 492 -9.82 8.20 -31.85
CA LEU A 492 -10.28 9.11 -30.82
C LEU A 492 -11.53 8.48 -30.20
N ASP A 493 -11.46 8.17 -28.91
CA ASP A 493 -12.50 7.49 -28.17
C ASP A 493 -12.95 8.32 -26.97
N TYR A 494 -14.23 8.60 -26.86
CA TYR A 494 -14.87 9.08 -25.64
C TYR A 494 -15.28 7.87 -24.79
N TRP A 495 -15.03 7.94 -23.49
CA TRP A 495 -15.46 6.95 -22.51
C TRP A 495 -16.11 7.62 -21.30
N ARG A 496 -17.07 6.91 -20.69
CA ARG A 496 -17.71 7.28 -19.44
C ARG A 496 -18.07 6.05 -18.64
N TYR A 497 -17.83 6.14 -17.33
CA TYR A 497 -18.17 5.13 -16.33
C TYR A 497 -19.01 5.78 -15.23
N ASP A 498 -20.20 5.24 -14.99
CA ASP A 498 -21.06 5.59 -13.86
C ASP A 498 -20.99 4.40 -12.88
N LEU A 499 -20.07 4.47 -11.90
CA LEU A 499 -19.79 3.42 -10.91
C LEU A 499 -20.68 3.61 -9.69
N LYS A 500 -21.38 2.55 -9.27
CA LYS A 500 -22.28 2.52 -8.13
C LYS A 500 -21.75 1.64 -7.03
N GLY A 501 -21.73 2.19 -5.82
CA GLY A 501 -21.37 1.50 -4.60
C GLY A 501 -20.00 0.80 -4.64
N PRO A 502 -18.88 1.48 -5.00
CA PRO A 502 -17.55 0.88 -4.94
C PRO A 502 -17.29 0.33 -3.54
N ILE A 503 -16.65 -0.85 -3.49
CA ILE A 503 -16.35 -1.53 -2.23
C ILE A 503 -15.04 -0.98 -1.66
N GLU A 504 -15.16 -0.24 -0.56
CA GLU A 504 -14.07 0.47 0.09
C GLU A 504 -14.13 0.35 1.61
N SER A 505 -13.07 0.78 2.31
CA SER A 505 -13.11 0.99 3.75
C SER A 505 -13.60 2.41 4.06
N GLU A 506 -14.37 2.55 5.12
CA GLU A 506 -14.85 3.87 5.56
C GLU A 506 -13.67 4.84 5.80
N PRO A 507 -13.77 6.11 5.35
CA PRO A 507 -12.67 7.07 5.40
C PRO A 507 -12.44 7.60 6.82
N VAL A 508 -11.35 7.20 7.45
CA VAL A 508 -11.00 7.56 8.83
C VAL A 508 -10.96 9.06 9.06
N SER A 509 -10.33 9.81 8.14
CA SER A 509 -10.27 11.27 8.23
C SER A 509 -11.63 11.93 8.05
N GLY A 510 -12.50 11.40 7.19
CA GLY A 510 -13.87 11.86 7.01
C GLY A 510 -14.70 11.69 8.27
N LEU A 511 -14.66 10.50 8.89
CA LEU A 511 -15.36 10.21 10.15
C LEU A 511 -14.88 11.12 11.28
N ALA A 512 -13.55 11.29 11.41
CA ALA A 512 -12.96 12.16 12.43
C ALA A 512 -13.33 13.63 12.21
N ASN A 513 -13.24 14.13 10.98
CA ASN A 513 -13.61 15.52 10.66
C ASN A 513 -15.08 15.81 10.90
N ALA A 514 -15.97 14.88 10.56
CA ALA A 514 -17.41 15.02 10.79
C ALA A 514 -17.73 15.12 12.29
N LEU A 515 -17.13 14.29 13.14
CA LEU A 515 -17.39 14.31 14.58
C LEU A 515 -16.70 15.47 15.29
N PHE A 516 -15.42 15.72 15.00
CA PHE A 516 -14.62 16.65 15.80
C PHE A 516 -14.51 18.05 15.20
N GLY A 517 -14.74 18.23 13.89
CA GLY A 517 -14.62 19.52 13.21
C GLY A 517 -13.27 20.19 13.43
N ALA A 518 -13.16 21.46 13.09
CA ALA A 518 -11.92 22.23 13.24
C ALA A 518 -11.52 22.48 14.71
N SER A 519 -12.48 22.48 15.63
CA SER A 519 -12.24 22.68 17.06
C SER A 519 -11.67 21.43 17.76
N GLY A 520 -11.75 20.27 17.11
CA GLY A 520 -11.38 18.99 17.71
C GLY A 520 -12.44 18.37 18.64
N THR A 521 -13.59 19.04 18.83
CA THR A 521 -14.68 18.62 19.74
C THR A 521 -16.07 19.05 19.27
N ALA A 522 -16.22 19.58 18.06
CA ALA A 522 -17.39 20.32 17.58
C ALA A 522 -18.74 19.62 17.82
N ASN A 523 -18.83 18.32 17.58
CA ASN A 523 -20.06 17.54 17.69
C ASN A 523 -20.03 16.51 18.84
N CYS A 524 -19.07 16.65 19.78
CA CYS A 524 -19.02 15.81 20.94
C CYS A 524 -20.28 15.99 21.81
N GLY A 525 -20.96 14.88 22.16
CA GLY A 525 -22.19 14.89 22.93
C GLY A 525 -23.42 15.36 22.18
N ASN A 526 -23.32 15.71 20.91
CA ASN A 526 -24.48 16.04 20.08
C ASN A 526 -25.30 14.77 19.76
N PRO A 527 -26.58 14.71 20.16
CA PRO A 527 -27.40 13.51 19.93
C PRO A 527 -27.51 13.08 18.46
N ALA A 528 -27.45 14.04 17.51
CA ALA A 528 -27.47 13.74 16.08
C ALA A 528 -26.23 12.93 15.62
N PHE A 529 -25.13 13.02 16.36
CA PHE A 529 -23.86 12.33 16.08
C PHE A 529 -23.63 11.13 17.00
N ALA A 530 -24.61 10.74 17.82
CA ALA A 530 -24.42 9.68 18.82
C ALA A 530 -23.97 8.33 18.21
N ALA A 531 -24.57 7.94 17.08
CA ALA A 531 -24.20 6.72 16.37
C ALA A 531 -22.76 6.77 15.86
N LEU A 532 -22.35 7.88 15.22
CA LEU A 532 -20.98 8.08 14.79
C LEU A 532 -20.00 8.14 15.98
N GLN A 533 -20.34 8.85 17.05
CA GLN A 533 -19.51 8.96 18.24
C GLN A 533 -19.29 7.60 18.92
N SER A 534 -20.27 6.69 18.89
CA SER A 534 -20.17 5.34 19.48
C SER A 534 -19.12 4.45 18.81
N ARG A 535 -18.68 4.81 17.61
CA ARG A 535 -17.60 4.12 16.90
C ARG A 535 -16.21 4.47 17.44
N PHE A 536 -16.10 5.60 18.17
CA PHE A 536 -14.86 6.06 18.78
C PHE A 536 -14.80 5.63 20.25
N THR A 537 -13.67 5.10 20.65
CA THR A 537 -13.33 4.87 22.06
C THR A 537 -12.38 6.00 22.50
N PHE A 538 -12.66 6.59 23.66
CA PHE A 538 -11.88 7.70 24.20
C PHE A 538 -11.13 7.27 25.46
N ASN A 539 -10.03 7.97 25.74
CA ASN A 539 -9.37 7.89 27.04
C ASN A 539 -10.23 8.61 28.12
N ALA A 540 -9.73 8.63 29.36
CA ALA A 540 -10.44 9.23 30.50
C ALA A 540 -10.80 10.72 30.35
N ALA A 541 -10.15 11.44 29.42
CA ALA A 541 -10.45 12.85 29.14
C ALA A 541 -11.72 13.05 28.30
N GLY A 542 -12.35 11.97 27.84
CA GLY A 542 -13.63 12.00 27.13
C GLY A 542 -13.53 12.38 25.66
N CYS A 543 -14.68 12.75 25.06
CA CYS A 543 -14.76 13.02 23.65
C CYS A 543 -13.86 14.18 23.19
N GLY A 544 -13.04 13.93 22.19
CA GLY A 544 -12.11 14.88 21.57
C GLY A 544 -11.15 14.16 20.65
N ILE A 545 -10.71 14.81 19.56
CA ILE A 545 -9.90 14.20 18.51
C ILE A 545 -8.56 13.63 19.05
N ASN A 546 -7.92 14.33 19.98
CA ASN A 546 -6.67 13.90 20.60
C ASN A 546 -6.85 12.85 21.70
N ASN A 547 -8.09 12.64 22.15
CA ASN A 547 -8.45 11.68 23.18
C ASN A 547 -8.90 10.32 22.60
N VAL A 548 -8.99 10.21 21.29
CA VAL A 548 -9.31 8.95 20.62
C VAL A 548 -8.22 7.93 20.93
N SER A 549 -8.61 6.79 21.45
CA SER A 549 -7.76 5.60 21.60
C SER A 549 -7.98 4.59 20.47
N ARG A 550 -9.19 4.55 19.93
CA ARG A 550 -9.60 3.60 18.89
C ARG A 550 -10.76 4.12 18.06
N LEU A 551 -10.82 3.72 16.80
CA LEU A 551 -11.94 3.90 15.89
C LEU A 551 -12.35 2.55 15.29
N ARG A 552 -13.66 2.28 15.22
CA ARG A 552 -14.24 1.15 14.48
C ARG A 552 -14.73 1.63 13.12
N THR A 553 -14.25 0.98 12.07
CA THR A 553 -14.68 1.17 10.69
C THR A 553 -15.10 -0.18 10.08
N GLN A 554 -15.71 -0.14 8.93
CA GLN A 554 -16.07 -1.35 8.19
C GLN A 554 -15.81 -1.19 6.70
N VAL A 555 -15.75 -2.31 6.00
CA VAL A 555 -15.83 -2.33 4.54
C VAL A 555 -17.29 -2.12 4.16
N PHE A 556 -17.56 -1.29 3.17
CA PHE A 556 -18.92 -0.92 2.78
C PHE A 556 -19.01 -0.59 1.28
N ASN A 557 -20.24 -0.49 0.75
CA ASN A 557 -20.46 0.08 -0.57
C ASN A 557 -20.44 1.61 -0.45
N SER A 558 -19.39 2.24 -0.97
CA SER A 558 -19.10 3.67 -0.86
C SER A 558 -19.97 4.54 -1.77
N ALA A 559 -19.70 5.84 -1.80
CA ALA A 559 -20.40 6.80 -2.66
C ALA A 559 -20.17 6.51 -4.15
N ASP A 560 -21.19 6.77 -4.95
CA ASP A 560 -21.11 6.61 -6.40
C ASP A 560 -20.05 7.53 -7.01
N VAL A 561 -19.39 7.03 -8.04
CA VAL A 561 -18.35 7.75 -8.79
C VAL A 561 -18.77 7.83 -10.25
N LYS A 562 -18.60 9.00 -10.85
CA LYS A 562 -18.80 9.21 -12.27
C LYS A 562 -17.51 9.77 -12.87
N THR A 563 -17.00 9.12 -13.92
CA THR A 563 -15.81 9.60 -14.60
C THR A 563 -15.95 9.50 -16.11
N SER A 564 -15.38 10.47 -16.83
CA SER A 564 -15.37 10.49 -18.28
C SER A 564 -14.07 11.07 -18.83
N GLY A 565 -13.76 10.72 -20.08
CA GLY A 565 -12.55 11.20 -20.72
C GLY A 565 -12.49 10.91 -22.21
N LEU A 566 -11.36 11.29 -22.77
CA LEU A 566 -10.99 11.07 -24.17
C LEU A 566 -9.66 10.32 -24.22
N ASP A 567 -9.61 9.26 -25.02
CA ASP A 567 -8.38 8.59 -25.38
C ASP A 567 -8.07 8.88 -26.85
N PHE A 568 -6.84 9.30 -27.09
CA PHE A 568 -6.33 9.57 -28.42
C PHE A 568 -5.10 8.68 -28.69
N THR A 569 -5.08 8.04 -29.85
CA THR A 569 -3.90 7.37 -30.40
C THR A 569 -3.70 7.77 -31.84
N ALA A 570 -2.45 7.95 -32.26
CA ALA A 570 -2.12 8.14 -33.67
C ALA A 570 -0.73 7.58 -33.98
N SER A 571 -0.58 7.04 -35.18
CA SER A 571 0.72 6.66 -35.72
C SER A 571 0.77 6.87 -37.22
N TYR A 572 1.97 7.24 -37.70
CA TYR A 572 2.28 7.35 -39.12
C TYR A 572 3.58 6.59 -39.39
N ARG A 573 3.56 5.76 -40.44
CA ARG A 573 4.73 5.01 -40.89
C ARG A 573 5.09 5.45 -42.31
N GLY A 574 6.36 5.77 -42.53
CA GLY A 574 6.87 6.23 -43.82
C GLY A 574 8.31 5.85 -44.00
N GLU A 575 8.80 6.00 -45.22
CA GLU A 575 10.20 5.73 -45.58
C GLU A 575 10.99 7.04 -45.71
N LEU A 576 12.18 7.08 -45.10
CA LEU A 576 13.14 8.16 -45.23
C LEU A 576 14.49 7.59 -45.70
N GLY A 577 14.63 7.41 -47.01
CA GLY A 577 15.76 6.69 -47.59
C GLY A 577 15.77 5.21 -47.14
N PRO A 578 16.84 4.70 -46.52
CA PRO A 578 16.91 3.34 -46.06
C PRO A 578 16.23 3.12 -44.68
N VAL A 579 15.69 4.16 -44.08
CA VAL A 579 15.09 4.13 -42.74
C VAL A 579 13.57 4.11 -42.86
N GLU A 580 12.92 3.09 -42.29
CA GLU A 580 11.51 3.11 -42.01
C GLU A 580 11.26 3.97 -40.77
N LEU A 581 10.53 5.05 -40.93
CA LEU A 581 10.24 5.99 -39.84
C LEU A 581 8.82 5.80 -39.33
N THR A 582 8.66 5.55 -38.04
CA THR A 582 7.35 5.56 -37.36
C THR A 582 7.29 6.72 -36.39
N VAL A 583 6.28 7.58 -36.52
CA VAL A 583 5.95 8.63 -35.56
C VAL A 583 4.60 8.31 -34.95
N GLY A 584 4.50 8.32 -33.62
CA GLY A 584 3.23 7.97 -32.99
C GLY A 584 3.12 8.49 -31.58
N GLY A 585 1.94 8.27 -30.98
CA GLY A 585 1.68 8.63 -29.59
C GLY A 585 0.29 8.23 -29.13
N ALA A 586 0.14 8.28 -27.81
CA ALA A 586 -1.13 8.08 -27.13
C ALA A 586 -1.29 9.10 -26.01
N ALA A 587 -2.49 9.58 -25.80
CA ALA A 587 -2.82 10.50 -24.72
C ALA A 587 -4.24 10.24 -24.19
N THR A 588 -4.38 10.45 -22.88
CA THR A 588 -5.68 10.44 -22.18
C THR A 588 -5.93 11.83 -21.62
N TYR A 589 -7.14 12.33 -21.81
CA TYR A 589 -7.65 13.54 -21.20
C TYR A 589 -8.85 13.17 -20.32
N VAL A 590 -8.74 13.35 -18.99
CA VAL A 590 -9.84 13.13 -18.05
C VAL A 590 -10.69 14.39 -18.00
N ILE A 591 -11.97 14.26 -18.35
CA ILE A 591 -12.93 15.39 -18.37
C ILE A 591 -13.44 15.64 -16.95
N ASP A 592 -13.96 14.60 -16.30
CA ASP A 592 -14.50 14.65 -14.95
C ASP A 592 -14.18 13.35 -14.18
N TYR A 593 -14.09 13.47 -12.84
CA TYR A 593 -14.05 12.36 -11.89
C TYR A 593 -14.80 12.79 -10.63
N ASP A 594 -16.12 12.74 -10.71
CA ASP A 594 -17.03 13.20 -9.67
C ASP A 594 -17.33 12.10 -8.66
N ILE A 595 -17.01 12.35 -7.40
CA ILE A 595 -17.41 11.52 -6.27
C ILE A 595 -18.58 12.18 -5.59
N LYS A 596 -19.63 11.41 -5.29
CA LYS A 596 -20.83 11.92 -4.63
C LYS A 596 -20.63 12.08 -3.13
N ASP A 597 -21.60 12.74 -2.46
CA ASP A 597 -21.63 12.83 -1.01
C ASP A 597 -21.61 11.45 -0.38
N LEU A 598 -20.75 11.29 0.62
CA LEU A 598 -20.62 10.06 1.39
C LEU A 598 -21.21 10.27 2.79
N PHE A 599 -22.16 9.42 3.13
CA PHE A 599 -22.81 9.40 4.44
C PHE A 599 -22.47 8.11 5.20
N VAL A 600 -22.15 8.26 6.49
CA VAL A 600 -22.01 7.15 7.43
C VAL A 600 -22.89 7.47 8.64
N GLU A 601 -23.71 6.49 9.08
CA GLU A 601 -24.72 6.69 10.14
C GLU A 601 -25.61 7.93 9.89
N GLY A 602 -25.91 8.25 8.63
CA GLY A 602 -26.70 9.42 8.26
C GLY A 602 -25.96 10.77 8.33
N ILE A 603 -24.68 10.77 8.70
CA ILE A 603 -23.84 11.97 8.80
C ILE A 603 -23.00 12.07 7.53
N LEU A 604 -22.95 13.27 6.95
CA LEU A 604 -22.06 13.58 5.83
C LEU A 604 -20.60 13.55 6.31
N VAL A 605 -19.84 12.54 5.85
CA VAL A 605 -18.43 12.36 6.23
C VAL A 605 -17.47 12.81 5.14
N GLN A 606 -17.93 12.87 3.89
CA GLN A 606 -17.17 13.39 2.76
C GLN A 606 -18.13 14.09 1.80
N PRO A 607 -18.04 15.41 1.62
CA PRO A 607 -18.84 16.12 0.61
C PRO A 607 -18.45 15.68 -0.80
N ALA A 608 -19.39 15.78 -1.73
CA ALA A 608 -19.11 15.56 -3.14
C ALA A 608 -18.00 16.47 -3.67
N PHE A 609 -17.16 15.94 -4.52
CA PHE A 609 -16.07 16.70 -5.14
C PHE A 609 -15.66 16.11 -6.50
N ASP A 610 -15.15 16.96 -7.37
CA ASP A 610 -14.41 16.55 -8.56
C ASP A 610 -12.94 16.32 -8.22
N ALA A 611 -12.39 15.15 -8.57
CA ALA A 611 -11.05 14.74 -8.23
C ALA A 611 -10.00 15.08 -9.30
N VAL A 612 -10.40 15.58 -10.49
CA VAL A 612 -9.48 15.88 -11.60
C VAL A 612 -8.57 17.05 -11.26
N GLY A 613 -7.30 16.93 -11.59
CA GLY A 613 -6.29 17.98 -11.36
C GLY A 613 -5.96 18.18 -9.88
N LYS A 614 -6.20 17.17 -9.03
CA LYS A 614 -5.97 17.25 -7.58
C LYS A 614 -5.14 16.09 -7.06
N LEU A 615 -4.44 16.32 -5.94
CA LEU A 615 -3.67 15.30 -5.22
C LEU A 615 -4.57 14.27 -4.53
N ASN A 616 -5.77 14.66 -4.13
CA ASN A 616 -6.78 13.81 -3.46
C ASN A 616 -6.25 13.09 -2.20
N PHE A 617 -5.39 13.76 -1.44
CA PHE A 617 -4.73 13.17 -0.28
C PHE A 617 -5.74 12.70 0.78
N GLN A 618 -5.68 11.41 1.13
CA GLN A 618 -6.57 10.75 2.11
C GLN A 618 -8.07 10.86 1.81
N THR A 619 -8.43 10.99 0.53
CA THR A 619 -9.80 10.83 0.05
C THR A 619 -9.98 9.44 -0.56
N THR A 620 -11.18 9.16 -1.09
CA THR A 620 -11.48 7.93 -1.83
C THR A 620 -10.93 7.92 -3.27
N ALA A 621 -10.25 8.99 -3.71
CA ALA A 621 -9.61 9.09 -5.01
C ALA A 621 -8.08 9.14 -4.89
N TYR A 622 -7.40 8.66 -5.93
CA TYR A 622 -5.97 8.84 -6.13
C TYR A 622 -5.67 10.16 -6.86
N PRO A 623 -4.39 10.59 -6.97
CA PRO A 623 -4.02 11.72 -7.82
C PRO A 623 -4.46 11.48 -9.28
N ILE A 624 -5.23 12.42 -9.83
CA ILE A 624 -5.77 12.32 -11.19
C ILE A 624 -5.30 13.53 -12.01
N PRO A 625 -4.12 13.46 -12.64
CA PRO A 625 -3.69 14.47 -13.63
C PRO A 625 -4.68 14.53 -14.77
N GLN A 626 -4.98 15.74 -15.26
CA GLN A 626 -5.96 15.91 -16.34
C GLN A 626 -5.45 15.36 -17.67
N TRP A 627 -4.16 15.55 -17.97
CA TRP A 627 -3.50 15.00 -19.16
C TRP A 627 -2.42 13.99 -18.79
N ARG A 628 -2.39 12.89 -19.53
CA ARG A 628 -1.30 11.92 -19.49
C ARG A 628 -1.07 11.39 -20.92
N GLY A 629 0.19 11.29 -21.34
CA GLY A 629 0.47 10.77 -22.67
C GLY A 629 1.94 10.51 -22.94
N ASN A 630 2.18 9.85 -24.05
CA ASN A 630 3.51 9.62 -24.60
C ASN A 630 3.52 9.77 -26.12
N TRP A 631 4.61 10.26 -26.64
CA TRP A 631 4.85 10.44 -28.09
C TRP A 631 6.22 9.91 -28.42
N TYR A 632 6.37 9.32 -29.59
CA TYR A 632 7.63 8.73 -30.00
C TYR A 632 7.93 8.91 -31.46
N VAL A 633 9.22 8.85 -31.76
CA VAL A 633 9.77 8.70 -33.11
C VAL A 633 10.67 7.48 -33.09
N GLN A 634 10.45 6.57 -34.02
CA GLN A 634 11.23 5.35 -34.18
C GLN A 634 11.75 5.25 -35.61
N GLY A 635 13.03 4.93 -35.75
CA GLY A 635 13.65 4.64 -37.03
C GLY A 635 14.20 3.22 -37.07
N ASP A 636 13.81 2.46 -38.08
CA ASP A 636 14.22 1.09 -38.29
C ASP A 636 15.02 0.99 -39.61
N THR A 637 16.21 0.37 -39.55
CA THR A 637 17.04 0.13 -40.74
C THR A 637 17.87 -1.13 -40.59
N GLY A 638 17.62 -2.14 -41.43
CA GLY A 638 18.25 -3.46 -41.30
C GLY A 638 18.01 -4.05 -39.88
N PRO A 639 19.09 -4.47 -39.18
CA PRO A 639 18.96 -5.03 -37.84
C PRO A 639 18.79 -3.97 -36.72
N HIS A 640 18.83 -2.70 -37.04
CA HIS A 640 18.86 -1.59 -36.10
C HIS A 640 17.49 -0.92 -35.95
N SER A 641 17.09 -0.64 -34.70
CA SER A 641 15.93 0.14 -34.36
C SER A 641 16.30 1.16 -33.26
N LEU A 642 15.94 2.42 -33.44
CA LEU A 642 16.10 3.47 -32.45
C LEU A 642 14.76 4.17 -32.21
N ARG A 643 14.27 4.15 -30.97
CA ARG A 643 13.07 4.87 -30.54
C ARG A 643 13.42 5.95 -29.53
N LEU A 644 12.97 7.15 -29.79
CA LEU A 644 12.98 8.29 -28.86
C LEU A 644 11.56 8.55 -28.42
N GLN A 645 11.33 8.64 -27.11
CA GLN A 645 10.00 8.80 -26.53
C GLN A 645 9.96 9.98 -25.56
N PHE A 646 8.94 10.81 -25.68
CA PHE A 646 8.58 11.86 -24.73
C PHE A 646 7.38 11.39 -23.90
N ASN A 647 7.49 11.47 -22.56
CA ASN A 647 6.42 11.16 -21.63
C ASN A 647 5.96 12.44 -20.93
N TYR A 648 4.67 12.57 -20.74
CA TYR A 648 4.04 13.73 -20.12
C TYR A 648 2.96 13.30 -19.11
N VAL A 649 3.02 13.86 -17.92
CA VAL A 649 1.97 13.85 -16.91
C VAL A 649 1.73 15.28 -16.50
N ASP A 650 0.48 15.72 -16.53
CA ASP A 650 0.11 17.11 -16.20
C ASP A 650 0.33 17.43 -14.72
N GLY A 651 0.46 18.72 -14.42
CA GLY A 651 0.50 19.22 -13.05
C GLY A 651 -0.89 19.22 -12.42
N TYR A 652 -0.93 19.23 -11.09
CA TYR A 652 -2.16 19.23 -10.31
C TYR A 652 -1.95 19.90 -8.96
N THR A 653 -3.06 20.19 -8.26
CA THR A 653 -3.05 20.97 -7.04
C THR A 653 -3.23 20.08 -5.80
N ASP A 654 -2.42 20.30 -4.78
CA ASP A 654 -2.69 19.81 -3.44
C ASP A 654 -3.74 20.70 -2.77
N GLN A 655 -4.97 20.20 -2.69
CA GLN A 655 -6.13 20.95 -2.16
C GLN A 655 -6.10 21.18 -0.65
N ARG A 656 -5.15 20.57 0.07
CA ARG A 656 -5.00 20.79 1.50
C ARG A 656 -4.64 22.24 1.80
N GLY A 657 -5.05 22.72 2.98
CA GLY A 657 -4.69 24.05 3.47
C GLY A 657 -3.18 24.24 3.67
N PRO A 658 -2.74 25.42 4.11
CA PRO A 658 -1.33 25.71 4.38
C PRO A 658 -0.76 24.90 5.55
N ALA A 659 -1.60 24.47 6.50
CA ALA A 659 -1.22 23.53 7.56
C ALA A 659 -1.27 22.12 7.01
N ILE A 660 -0.11 21.54 6.71
CA ILE A 660 0.00 20.17 6.24
C ILE A 660 -0.12 19.25 7.44
N PHE A 661 -0.97 18.23 7.30
CA PHE A 661 -1.06 17.14 8.24
C PHE A 661 -0.12 16.00 7.83
N GLY A 662 0.58 15.41 8.77
CA GLY A 662 1.48 14.29 8.54
C GLY A 662 2.53 14.19 9.64
N PRO A 663 3.52 13.32 9.52
CA PRO A 663 4.65 13.22 10.43
C PRO A 663 5.33 14.58 10.67
N ASN A 664 5.26 15.44 9.67
CA ASN A 664 5.79 16.81 9.72
C ASN A 664 4.82 17.82 10.34
N ALA A 665 3.59 17.46 10.67
CA ALA A 665 2.62 18.37 11.25
C ALA A 665 3.12 18.95 12.58
N GLY A 666 3.83 18.16 13.38
CA GLY A 666 4.49 18.63 14.59
C GLY A 666 5.62 19.63 14.32
N ALA A 667 6.45 19.36 13.33
CA ALA A 667 7.56 20.22 12.92
C ALA A 667 7.09 21.52 12.25
N LEU A 668 5.96 21.45 11.57
CA LEU A 668 5.40 22.53 10.79
C LEU A 668 4.09 23.05 11.39
N ALA A 669 3.74 22.66 12.60
CA ALA A 669 2.53 23.09 13.28
C ALA A 669 2.50 24.64 13.35
N GLY A 670 1.53 25.23 12.64
CA GLY A 670 1.41 26.67 12.49
C GLY A 670 2.30 27.32 11.43
N ALA A 671 3.22 26.58 10.80
CA ALA A 671 3.96 27.09 9.63
C ALA A 671 3.12 26.95 8.35
N SER A 672 3.07 28.01 7.57
CA SER A 672 2.44 27.97 6.24
C SER A 672 3.42 27.35 5.24
N VAL A 673 3.05 26.22 4.63
CA VAL A 673 3.85 25.58 3.58
C VAL A 673 3.11 25.70 2.25
N THR A 674 3.51 26.68 1.46
CA THR A 674 2.93 26.97 0.14
C THR A 674 3.66 26.27 -0.99
N ARG A 675 4.98 26.01 -0.86
CA ARG A 675 5.76 25.24 -1.82
C ARG A 675 5.17 23.83 -1.95
N GLY A 676 4.94 23.37 -3.18
CA GLY A 676 4.34 22.07 -3.46
C GLY A 676 2.82 22.02 -3.30
N LYS A 677 2.14 23.17 -3.11
CA LYS A 677 0.70 23.28 -3.28
C LYS A 677 0.33 23.06 -4.76
N GLU A 678 1.03 23.71 -5.66
CA GLU A 678 0.99 23.41 -7.08
C GLU A 678 2.11 22.40 -7.40
N ILE A 679 1.73 21.19 -7.78
CA ILE A 679 2.63 20.12 -8.19
C ILE A 679 2.84 20.24 -9.68
N GLY A 680 4.08 20.50 -10.11
CA GLY A 680 4.41 20.74 -11.51
C GLY A 680 4.24 19.51 -12.39
N SER A 681 4.14 19.72 -13.71
CA SER A 681 4.07 18.63 -14.67
C SER A 681 5.36 17.78 -14.70
N TRP A 682 5.19 16.47 -14.85
CA TRP A 682 6.28 15.51 -15.03
C TRP A 682 6.54 15.26 -16.52
N ARG A 683 7.78 15.50 -16.98
CA ARG A 683 8.17 15.40 -18.39
C ARG A 683 9.49 14.67 -18.48
N THR A 684 9.55 13.54 -19.17
CA THR A 684 10.78 12.77 -19.37
C THR A 684 10.97 12.41 -20.82
N PHE A 685 12.23 12.17 -21.19
CA PHE A 685 12.62 11.64 -22.49
C PHE A 685 13.35 10.32 -22.28
N ASP A 686 12.99 9.34 -23.09
CA ASP A 686 13.60 8.03 -23.08
C ASP A 686 14.16 7.72 -24.47
N ALA A 687 15.20 6.90 -24.52
CA ALA A 687 15.78 6.38 -25.76
C ALA A 687 15.94 4.87 -25.67
N THR A 688 15.46 4.14 -26.66
CA THR A 688 15.62 2.67 -26.72
C THR A 688 16.27 2.31 -28.05
N TYR A 689 17.42 1.65 -27.97
CA TYR A 689 18.09 1.07 -29.13
C TYR A 689 17.98 -0.46 -29.08
N ARG A 690 17.66 -1.04 -30.24
CA ARG A 690 17.53 -2.49 -30.43
C ARG A 690 18.37 -2.93 -31.62
N LEU A 691 19.13 -4.01 -31.42
CA LEU A 691 19.87 -4.68 -32.47
C LEU A 691 19.40 -6.15 -32.58
N ALA A 692 18.74 -6.48 -33.69
CA ALA A 692 18.25 -7.83 -33.96
C ALA A 692 19.15 -8.50 -34.97
N LEU A 693 19.84 -9.57 -34.59
CA LEU A 693 20.75 -10.33 -35.44
C LEU A 693 20.01 -11.50 -36.14
N ASP A 694 20.51 -11.89 -37.29
CA ASP A 694 19.96 -13.02 -38.07
C ASP A 694 20.07 -14.36 -37.32
N THR A 695 20.88 -14.44 -36.26
CA THR A 695 21.02 -15.61 -35.37
C THR A 695 19.85 -15.79 -34.43
N GLY A 696 18.82 -14.92 -34.46
CA GLY A 696 17.72 -14.88 -33.49
C GLY A 696 18.05 -14.17 -32.19
N THR A 697 19.29 -13.64 -32.05
CA THR A 697 19.69 -12.86 -30.88
C THR A 697 19.27 -11.38 -31.03
N THR A 698 18.64 -10.85 -30.00
CA THR A 698 18.29 -9.41 -29.93
C THR A 698 18.92 -8.76 -28.71
N PHE A 699 19.67 -7.68 -28.93
CA PHE A 699 20.20 -6.81 -27.86
C PHE A 699 19.31 -5.58 -27.76
N THR A 700 18.92 -5.22 -26.54
CA THR A 700 18.16 -3.98 -26.27
C THR A 700 18.88 -3.16 -25.21
N LEU A 701 19.07 -1.87 -25.50
CA LEU A 701 19.61 -0.88 -24.57
C LEU A 701 18.59 0.25 -24.44
N ALA A 702 18.11 0.49 -23.21
CA ALA A 702 17.15 1.55 -22.93
C ALA A 702 17.71 2.54 -21.90
N ALA A 703 17.74 3.81 -22.26
CA ALA A 703 18.06 4.94 -21.40
C ALA A 703 16.75 5.65 -21.04
N VAL A 704 16.33 5.56 -19.79
CA VAL A 704 15.11 6.14 -19.25
C VAL A 704 15.46 7.47 -18.58
N ASN A 705 14.63 8.49 -18.77
CA ASN A 705 14.83 9.84 -18.24
C ASN A 705 16.24 10.37 -18.58
N ILE A 706 16.56 10.45 -19.88
CA ILE A 706 17.92 10.78 -20.37
C ILE A 706 18.44 12.14 -19.90
N PHE A 707 17.55 13.06 -19.53
CA PHE A 707 17.91 14.38 -18.99
C PHE A 707 18.00 14.42 -17.47
N ASN A 708 17.90 13.26 -16.80
CA ASN A 708 18.01 13.12 -15.34
C ASN A 708 17.11 14.11 -14.58
N ARG A 709 15.85 14.24 -15.02
CA ARG A 709 14.90 15.17 -14.41
C ARG A 709 14.40 14.63 -13.06
N ASP A 710 14.46 15.48 -12.03
CA ASP A 710 13.91 15.19 -10.73
C ASP A 710 12.37 15.26 -10.70
N PRO A 711 11.68 14.48 -9.85
CA PRO A 711 10.24 14.61 -9.62
C PRO A 711 9.83 16.01 -9.20
N PRO A 712 8.64 16.48 -9.59
CA PRO A 712 8.08 17.71 -9.05
C PRO A 712 7.90 17.61 -7.54
N PHE A 713 8.24 18.69 -6.83
CA PHE A 713 8.07 18.74 -5.39
C PHE A 713 6.59 18.68 -5.00
N ALA A 714 6.23 17.76 -4.09
CA ALA A 714 4.92 17.63 -3.49
C ALA A 714 5.03 17.65 -1.96
N ARG A 715 3.97 18.08 -1.28
CA ARG A 715 3.89 18.13 0.19
C ARG A 715 3.53 16.76 0.76
N LEU A 716 4.32 15.74 0.41
CA LEU A 716 4.23 14.36 0.85
C LEU A 716 5.52 13.95 1.56
N ASP A 717 5.52 12.84 2.29
CA ASP A 717 6.70 12.38 3.02
C ASP A 717 7.96 12.24 2.17
N PRO A 718 7.91 11.64 0.95
CA PRO A 718 9.07 11.55 0.06
C PRO A 718 9.38 12.86 -0.69
N ASN A 719 8.65 13.96 -0.42
CA ASN A 719 8.71 15.25 -1.13
C ASN A 719 8.34 15.20 -2.62
N TYR A 720 7.77 14.13 -3.09
CA TYR A 720 7.23 13.94 -4.44
C TYR A 720 6.03 12.97 -4.39
N ASP A 721 5.26 12.90 -5.47
CA ASP A 721 4.17 11.95 -5.60
C ASP A 721 4.61 10.73 -6.41
N SER A 722 4.72 9.58 -5.74
CA SER A 722 5.13 8.31 -6.36
C SER A 722 4.13 7.73 -7.36
N PHE A 723 2.86 8.17 -7.36
CA PHE A 723 1.86 7.76 -8.35
C PHE A 723 2.08 8.40 -9.72
N THR A 724 2.76 9.55 -9.77
CA THR A 724 2.88 10.36 -10.99
C THR A 724 4.29 10.55 -11.47
N ALA A 725 5.30 10.37 -10.61
CA ALA A 725 6.71 10.62 -10.93
C ALA A 725 7.64 9.58 -10.28
N SER A 726 8.78 9.33 -10.92
CA SER A 726 9.81 8.40 -10.43
C SER A 726 11.04 9.15 -9.92
N PRO A 727 11.58 8.81 -8.76
CA PRO A 727 12.79 9.44 -8.19
C PRO A 727 14.10 8.86 -8.75
N LEU A 728 14.05 7.83 -9.60
CA LEU A 728 15.24 7.07 -10.02
C LEU A 728 16.21 7.88 -10.90
N GLY A 729 15.75 9.03 -11.43
CA GLY A 729 16.58 9.83 -12.34
C GLY A 729 16.91 9.08 -13.64
N PHE A 730 18.10 9.34 -14.18
CA PHE A 730 18.61 8.62 -15.34
C PHE A 730 18.86 7.14 -15.01
N THR A 731 18.24 6.26 -15.78
CA THR A 731 18.38 4.81 -15.60
C THR A 731 18.74 4.13 -16.93
N LEU A 732 19.80 3.32 -16.92
CA LEU A 732 20.22 2.52 -18.06
C LEU A 732 19.79 1.06 -17.85
N LYS A 733 19.13 0.47 -18.84
CA LYS A 733 18.69 -0.93 -18.84
C LYS A 733 19.24 -1.62 -20.07
N ALA A 734 19.76 -2.83 -19.89
CA ALA A 734 20.21 -3.69 -20.99
C ALA A 734 19.50 -5.05 -20.92
N ALA A 735 19.13 -5.57 -22.08
CA ALA A 735 18.53 -6.89 -22.20
C ALA A 735 19.09 -7.63 -23.41
N VAL A 736 19.16 -8.94 -23.31
CA VAL A 736 19.47 -9.86 -24.40
C VAL A 736 18.39 -10.92 -24.46
N SER A 737 17.85 -11.16 -25.65
CA SER A 737 16.90 -12.24 -25.89
C SER A 737 17.39 -13.11 -27.04
N GLN A 738 17.16 -14.41 -26.95
CA GLN A 738 17.50 -15.40 -27.95
C GLN A 738 16.24 -16.18 -28.36
N ALA A 739 15.91 -16.18 -29.66
CA ALA A 739 14.94 -17.09 -30.23
C ALA A 739 15.65 -18.34 -30.76
N PHE A 740 15.05 -19.53 -30.54
CA PHE A 740 15.58 -20.82 -30.94
C PHE A 740 14.73 -21.44 -32.02
#